data_fa13e605faa5201032c4e1e58a3f7aff
#
_entry.id   fa13e605faa5201032c4e1e58a3f7aff
#
_cell.length_a   1.000
_cell.length_b   1.000
_cell.length_c   1.000
_cell.angle_alpha   90.00
_cell.angle_beta   90.00
_cell.angle_gamma   90.00
#
_symmetry.space_group_name_H-M   'P 1'
#
loop_
_entity.id
_entity.type
_entity.pdbx_description
1 polymer ?
#
loop_
_entity_poly.entity_id
_entity_poly.type
_entity_poly.pdbx_seq_one_letter_code
_entity_poly.pdbx_strand_id
1 'polypeptide(L)'
;MKKIAYLVAALVLIILCIFGFIFSSFGNKFIASKIEKEALARGIDVKFKDFSLGLSTLNLEATVMNAINLKANGDLSLLAQSMNLNIDINADKAKASELGLKKDVALKTNAAGKFSDFKLVATGMALGSNINLNANLKDYLPKALNLDAKNIELSEISALAKKPNLASGKLDLTSNMQGFDEKNEPIINAQILASDAAINKEILKNEFGLNLAKDISFKGGVNAKFKNEKVSAKTLIIAPEATLKANETTYDLASKNLKSDFLLNVPDLALFGKLLNQQLSGAVDANGEITMQENALKNLKAEINGLGGKINANFDSKNLALNAANIKLKELLALALQPSYADGEINLNANFSAFDELKKLAGEAKFEIKNGLINNSLAKLKNAAKFELKGGVIAKGELVNFDANVLSDLGELKDIKGVYDLKNSQIFSKFALLISDPEKFKAVSGFEVGSKMVLVGDVMVKESKIDELNLGGDAFAGKLNVTIKNESLDLSLKEAQLGEILALSGNDRLANAKANVQAKGQNIFSKNPSVTATIALNDGKFNAAVLSKMLDKKFPENEKFSSNLSLDYKGDIVKFSGDFLSSLADIKGVDGSFDVGKSTLSLKLQAVVSELNKLAFLAGRELHGKFATLVTAEGKVDDLSVKAISDDLFKGKLEANYKGGALDAVLKNFEVKGLTQTLGLDHLYDGNGDAKFDYETKQKLGKFDILLKEGHLASTNLTNNIKIFTGKDITKEIYKDGKIYGDIKGDNVIFNVNLSSPKSDIKVANGTYNTATKMLNAPLVCRLEKTDLNVQISGTTDKLKYDVRSQYLENKVKKEIGRFLDKKLGKDDEGANGEKQNLKGLLKGLF
;
A
#
# COMPACT_ATOMS: atom_id res chain seq x y z
N MET A 1 3.42 -14.02 -49.05
CA MET A 1 3.92 -13.77 -50.43
C MET A 1 4.46 -15.01 -51.12
N LYS A 2 5.40 -15.81 -50.59
CA LYS A 2 5.91 -17.02 -51.29
C LYS A 2 4.83 -18.02 -51.74
N LYS A 3 3.71 -18.19 -50.95
CA LYS A 3 2.66 -19.15 -51.31
C LYS A 3 1.59 -18.63 -52.26
N ILE A 4 1.32 -17.32 -52.31
CA ILE A 4 0.53 -16.72 -53.39
C ILE A 4 1.34 -16.76 -54.65
N ALA A 5 2.63 -16.46 -54.59
CA ALA A 5 3.57 -16.69 -55.67
C ALA A 5 3.62 -18.17 -56.10
N TYR A 6 3.52 -19.14 -55.17
CA TYR A 6 3.47 -20.56 -55.49
C TYR A 6 2.13 -20.96 -56.12
N LEU A 7 1.00 -20.37 -55.74
CA LEU A 7 -0.31 -20.66 -56.35
C LEU A 7 -0.38 -20.07 -57.75
N VAL A 8 0.09 -18.85 -57.92
CA VAL A 8 0.25 -18.20 -59.26
C VAL A 8 1.37 -18.88 -60.05
N ALA A 9 2.51 -19.22 -59.41
CA ALA A 9 3.59 -19.96 -60.04
C ALA A 9 3.18 -21.40 -60.39
N ALA A 10 2.34 -22.07 -59.60
CA ALA A 10 1.76 -23.34 -59.88
C ALA A 10 0.81 -23.26 -61.15
N LEU A 11 -0.01 -22.20 -61.19
CA LEU A 11 -0.87 -21.94 -62.32
C LEU A 11 -0.02 -21.69 -63.61
N VAL A 12 0.97 -20.80 -63.54
CA VAL A 12 1.91 -20.45 -64.58
C VAL A 12 2.77 -21.66 -64.95
N LEU A 13 3.25 -22.42 -63.96
CA LEU A 13 4.07 -23.62 -64.20
C LEU A 13 3.27 -24.77 -64.84
N ILE A 14 2.00 -24.96 -64.50
CA ILE A 14 1.10 -25.90 -65.17
C ILE A 14 0.89 -25.50 -66.59
N ILE A 15 0.72 -24.21 -66.90
CA ILE A 15 0.65 -23.68 -68.23
C ILE A 15 1.99 -23.87 -68.95
N LEU A 16 3.12 -23.56 -68.33
CA LEU A 16 4.48 -23.77 -68.91
C LEU A 16 4.82 -25.23 -69.06
N CYS A 17 4.39 -26.13 -68.21
CA CYS A 17 4.52 -27.55 -68.32
C CYS A 17 3.70 -28.09 -69.51
N ILE A 18 2.46 -27.66 -69.72
CA ILE A 18 1.61 -28.00 -70.85
C ILE A 18 2.34 -27.60 -72.14
N PHE A 19 2.91 -26.43 -72.21
CA PHE A 19 3.60 -25.93 -73.41
C PHE A 19 4.96 -26.61 -73.71
N GLY A 20 5.77 -26.92 -72.70
CA GLY A 20 7.06 -27.65 -72.91
C GLY A 20 6.88 -29.06 -73.45
N PHE A 21 5.69 -29.63 -73.36
CA PHE A 21 5.32 -30.97 -73.67
C PHE A 21 4.63 -31.13 -75.01
N ILE A 22 4.10 -30.06 -75.59
CA ILE A 22 3.45 -30.04 -76.88
C ILE A 22 4.35 -30.52 -77.98
N PHE A 23 5.70 -30.48 -77.83
CA PHE A 23 6.70 -30.82 -78.85
C PHE A 23 7.32 -32.20 -78.68
N SER A 24 6.81 -33.08 -77.78
CA SER A 24 7.34 -34.45 -77.68
C SER A 24 6.52 -35.45 -78.52
N SER A 25 7.12 -36.30 -79.20
CA SER A 25 6.54 -37.35 -80.08
C SER A 25 6.11 -38.63 -79.33
N PHE A 26 5.95 -38.63 -77.97
CA PHE A 26 5.62 -39.79 -77.20
C PHE A 26 4.15 -39.76 -76.76
N GLY A 27 3.55 -40.94 -76.62
CA GLY A 27 2.15 -41.07 -76.25
C GLY A 27 1.80 -40.37 -74.94
N ASN A 28 0.52 -40.03 -74.77
CA ASN A 28 -0.04 -39.22 -73.65
C ASN A 28 0.43 -39.66 -72.26
N LYS A 29 0.56 -40.94 -71.96
CA LYS A 29 1.06 -41.44 -70.67
C LYS A 29 2.52 -41.09 -70.40
N PHE A 30 3.36 -41.10 -71.43
CA PHE A 30 4.76 -40.76 -71.28
C PHE A 30 4.92 -39.28 -71.11
N ILE A 31 4.14 -38.47 -71.79
CA ILE A 31 4.09 -37.03 -71.61
C ILE A 31 3.64 -36.69 -70.22
N ALA A 32 2.52 -37.23 -69.71
CA ALA A 32 2.02 -37.05 -68.38
C ALA A 32 3.08 -37.40 -67.34
N SER A 33 3.72 -38.59 -67.45
CA SER A 33 4.77 -39.01 -66.51
C SER A 33 6.00 -38.08 -66.51
N LYS A 34 6.37 -37.55 -67.67
CA LYS A 34 7.48 -36.60 -67.75
C LYS A 34 7.13 -35.28 -67.13
N ILE A 35 5.90 -34.76 -67.30
CA ILE A 35 5.37 -33.56 -66.62
C ILE A 35 5.41 -33.73 -65.11
N GLU A 36 4.92 -34.87 -64.64
CA GLU A 36 4.92 -35.16 -63.21
C GLU A 36 6.34 -35.13 -62.65
N LYS A 37 7.32 -35.77 -63.33
CA LYS A 37 8.72 -35.75 -62.90
C LYS A 37 9.36 -34.36 -62.93
N GLU A 38 9.15 -33.59 -63.98
CA GLU A 38 9.69 -32.23 -64.06
C GLU A 38 9.05 -31.27 -63.09
N ALA A 39 7.73 -31.41 -62.84
CA ALA A 39 7.03 -30.63 -61.79
C ALA A 39 7.55 -30.96 -60.38
N LEU A 40 7.76 -32.28 -60.12
CA LEU A 40 8.31 -32.74 -58.86
C LEU A 40 9.74 -32.20 -58.59
N ALA A 41 10.60 -32.20 -59.64
CA ALA A 41 11.96 -31.65 -59.58
C ALA A 41 11.96 -30.15 -59.23
N ARG A 42 10.88 -29.45 -59.53
CA ARG A 42 10.64 -28.05 -59.15
C ARG A 42 9.86 -27.87 -57.83
N GLY A 43 9.63 -28.98 -57.08
CA GLY A 43 8.94 -28.98 -55.82
C GLY A 43 7.42 -28.93 -55.94
N ILE A 44 6.84 -29.26 -57.07
CA ILE A 44 5.39 -29.29 -57.30
C ILE A 44 4.96 -30.73 -57.64
N ASP A 45 4.23 -31.35 -56.72
CA ASP A 45 3.64 -32.68 -56.93
C ASP A 45 2.39 -32.57 -57.81
N VAL A 46 2.48 -33.09 -59.01
CA VAL A 46 1.38 -33.16 -60.02
C VAL A 46 1.11 -34.61 -60.34
N LYS A 47 -0.15 -35.04 -60.30
CA LYS A 47 -0.61 -36.35 -60.65
C LYS A 47 -1.75 -36.24 -61.66
N PHE A 48 -1.57 -36.75 -62.85
CA PHE A 48 -2.63 -36.81 -63.86
C PHE A 48 -3.57 -37.98 -63.60
N LYS A 49 -4.87 -37.69 -63.55
CA LYS A 49 -5.93 -38.70 -63.57
C LYS A 49 -6.34 -39.03 -64.95
N ASP A 50 -6.39 -38.02 -65.82
CA ASP A 50 -6.63 -38.14 -67.22
C ASP A 50 -5.72 -37.18 -68.01
N PHE A 51 -5.15 -37.59 -69.09
CA PHE A 51 -4.36 -36.74 -69.97
C PHE A 51 -4.52 -37.23 -71.40
N SER A 52 -5.19 -36.44 -72.20
CA SER A 52 -5.44 -36.71 -73.60
C SER A 52 -5.10 -35.52 -74.52
N LEU A 53 -4.04 -35.64 -75.29
CA LEU A 53 -3.60 -34.69 -76.30
C LEU A 53 -3.91 -35.22 -77.66
N GLY A 54 -4.86 -34.54 -78.36
CA GLY A 54 -5.18 -34.80 -79.78
C GLY A 54 -4.40 -33.92 -80.73
N LEU A 55 -4.66 -34.05 -82.06
CA LEU A 55 -4.03 -33.21 -83.08
C LEU A 55 -4.38 -31.75 -82.99
N SER A 56 -5.57 -31.45 -82.45
CA SER A 56 -6.08 -30.09 -82.26
C SER A 56 -6.85 -29.88 -80.97
N THR A 57 -6.84 -30.87 -80.05
CA THR A 57 -7.60 -30.81 -78.75
C THR A 57 -6.76 -31.27 -77.61
N LEU A 58 -6.99 -30.67 -76.45
CA LEU A 58 -6.43 -31.12 -75.19
C LEU A 58 -7.57 -31.39 -74.19
N ASN A 59 -7.52 -32.52 -73.47
CA ASN A 59 -8.32 -32.79 -72.31
C ASN A 59 -7.41 -33.39 -71.23
N LEU A 60 -7.42 -32.79 -70.06
CA LEU A 60 -6.65 -33.27 -68.91
C LEU A 60 -7.41 -33.07 -67.60
N GLU A 61 -7.21 -34.00 -66.69
CA GLU A 61 -7.55 -33.87 -65.27
C GLU A 61 -6.33 -34.24 -64.42
N ALA A 62 -5.94 -33.35 -63.55
CA ALA A 62 -4.78 -33.52 -62.65
C ALA A 62 -5.07 -33.07 -61.23
N THR A 63 -4.34 -33.65 -60.30
CA THR A 63 -4.28 -33.19 -58.93
C THR A 63 -2.90 -32.60 -58.62
N VAL A 64 -2.84 -31.38 -58.13
CA VAL A 64 -1.61 -30.67 -57.82
C VAL A 64 -1.47 -30.59 -56.33
N MET A 65 -0.30 -30.95 -55.75
CA MET A 65 0.02 -30.94 -54.33
C MET A 65 -1.00 -31.71 -53.48
N ASN A 66 -1.60 -32.78 -54.04
CA ASN A 66 -2.66 -33.57 -53.44
C ASN A 66 -3.91 -32.77 -52.99
N ALA A 67 -4.01 -31.48 -53.29
CA ALA A 67 -5.04 -30.57 -52.81
C ALA A 67 -5.84 -29.88 -53.88
N ILE A 68 -5.19 -29.49 -55.01
CA ILE A 68 -5.81 -28.71 -56.08
C ILE A 68 -6.18 -29.66 -57.26
N ASN A 69 -7.45 -29.72 -57.59
CA ASN A 69 -7.94 -30.40 -58.76
C ASN A 69 -7.97 -29.42 -59.94
N LEU A 70 -7.38 -29.82 -61.03
CA LEU A 70 -7.30 -29.07 -62.25
C LEU A 70 -7.92 -29.88 -63.37
N LYS A 71 -8.86 -29.26 -64.12
CA LYS A 71 -9.41 -29.80 -65.35
C LYS A 71 -9.19 -28.78 -66.48
N ALA A 72 -8.63 -29.19 -67.56
CA ALA A 72 -8.46 -28.35 -68.73
C ALA A 72 -8.94 -29.08 -70.02
N ASN A 73 -9.72 -28.37 -70.80
CA ASN A 73 -10.23 -28.83 -72.07
C ASN A 73 -10.30 -27.68 -73.06
N GLY A 74 -10.20 -28.03 -74.34
CA GLY A 74 -10.38 -27.05 -75.40
C GLY A 74 -9.47 -27.36 -76.64
N ASP A 75 -9.41 -26.33 -77.50
CA ASP A 75 -8.62 -26.43 -78.78
C ASP A 75 -7.13 -26.17 -78.52
N LEU A 76 -6.28 -27.01 -79.05
CA LEU A 76 -4.83 -26.88 -79.01
C LEU A 76 -4.25 -27.30 -80.30
N SER A 77 -3.82 -26.36 -81.11
CA SER A 77 -3.18 -26.64 -82.44
C SER A 77 -1.67 -26.52 -82.33
N LEU A 78 -1.00 -27.69 -82.45
CA LEU A 78 0.45 -27.77 -82.46
C LEU A 78 1.04 -27.13 -83.74
N LEU A 79 0.36 -27.26 -84.89
CA LEU A 79 0.78 -26.66 -86.15
C LEU A 79 0.64 -25.16 -86.20
N ALA A 80 -0.48 -24.64 -85.75
CA ALA A 80 -0.72 -23.19 -85.66
C ALA A 80 -0.07 -22.55 -84.46
N GLN A 81 0.49 -23.37 -83.51
CA GLN A 81 1.05 -22.92 -82.24
C GLN A 81 0.05 -22.07 -81.46
N SER A 82 -1.20 -22.48 -81.42
CA SER A 82 -2.29 -21.73 -80.79
C SER A 82 -3.13 -22.62 -79.84
N MET A 83 -3.81 -21.98 -78.92
CA MET A 83 -4.69 -22.62 -77.96
C MET A 83 -5.93 -21.80 -77.64
N ASN A 84 -7.01 -22.47 -77.27
CA ASN A 84 -8.16 -21.88 -76.59
C ASN A 84 -8.68 -22.89 -75.55
N LEU A 85 -8.14 -22.81 -74.32
CA LEU A 85 -8.33 -23.77 -73.23
C LEU A 85 -9.21 -23.19 -72.16
N ASN A 86 -10.24 -23.96 -71.76
CA ASN A 86 -10.96 -23.72 -70.54
C ASN A 86 -10.35 -24.56 -69.44
N ILE A 87 -10.01 -23.94 -68.33
CA ILE A 87 -9.32 -24.56 -67.18
C ILE A 87 -10.14 -24.29 -65.92
N ASP A 88 -10.62 -25.37 -65.26
CA ASP A 88 -11.29 -25.30 -63.98
C ASP A 88 -10.26 -25.70 -62.90
N ILE A 89 -10.08 -24.82 -61.92
CA ILE A 89 -9.17 -25.02 -60.81
C ILE A 89 -10.03 -25.06 -59.54
N ASN A 90 -10.06 -26.24 -58.89
CA ASN A 90 -10.85 -26.45 -57.68
C ASN A 90 -9.96 -27.02 -56.55
N ALA A 91 -10.08 -26.44 -55.34
CA ALA A 91 -9.44 -26.98 -54.17
C ALA A 91 -10.45 -26.96 -53.01
N ASP A 92 -10.71 -28.15 -52.43
CA ASP A 92 -11.51 -28.30 -51.19
C ASP A 92 -10.62 -27.91 -50.00
N LYS A 93 -11.13 -27.06 -49.11
CA LYS A 93 -10.40 -26.62 -47.92
C LYS A 93 -9.88 -27.77 -47.04
N ALA A 94 -10.60 -28.91 -46.99
CA ALA A 94 -10.20 -30.05 -46.17
C ALA A 94 -8.89 -30.66 -46.65
N LYS A 95 -8.67 -30.71 -47.98
CA LYS A 95 -7.43 -31.20 -48.61
C LYS A 95 -6.37 -30.12 -48.74
N ALA A 96 -6.79 -28.87 -48.95
CA ALA A 96 -5.90 -27.74 -49.19
C ALA A 96 -5.39 -27.09 -47.90
N SER A 97 -5.83 -27.53 -46.70
CA SER A 97 -5.42 -26.99 -45.42
C SER A 97 -3.90 -27.06 -45.19
N GLU A 98 -3.23 -28.11 -45.70
CA GLU A 98 -1.77 -28.21 -45.63
C GLU A 98 -1.04 -27.10 -46.42
N LEU A 99 -1.69 -26.60 -47.47
CA LEU A 99 -1.21 -25.45 -48.26
C LEU A 99 -1.53 -24.09 -47.58
N GLY A 100 -2.24 -24.12 -46.45
CA GLY A 100 -2.68 -22.94 -45.73
C GLY A 100 -3.95 -22.30 -46.27
N LEU A 101 -4.72 -22.97 -47.12
CA LEU A 101 -6.02 -22.52 -47.60
C LEU A 101 -7.08 -22.94 -46.56
N LYS A 102 -7.84 -21.99 -46.08
CA LYS A 102 -8.92 -22.25 -45.10
C LYS A 102 -10.30 -22.30 -45.75
N LYS A 103 -10.40 -21.90 -47.00
CA LYS A 103 -11.63 -21.89 -47.80
C LYS A 103 -11.40 -22.56 -49.13
N ASP A 104 -12.51 -23.01 -49.77
CA ASP A 104 -12.48 -23.63 -51.10
C ASP A 104 -11.99 -22.63 -52.12
N VAL A 105 -11.33 -23.15 -53.14
CA VAL A 105 -10.94 -22.42 -54.37
C VAL A 105 -11.72 -23.02 -55.53
N ALA A 106 -12.36 -22.16 -56.29
CA ALA A 106 -13.07 -22.53 -57.51
C ALA A 106 -12.87 -21.42 -58.57
N LEU A 107 -11.88 -21.61 -59.45
CA LEU A 107 -11.59 -20.66 -60.50
C LEU A 107 -11.86 -21.27 -61.89
N LYS A 108 -12.52 -20.53 -62.75
CA LYS A 108 -12.70 -20.78 -64.14
C LYS A 108 -11.72 -19.92 -64.94
N THR A 109 -10.87 -20.51 -65.72
CA THR A 109 -9.82 -19.83 -66.44
C THR A 109 -9.91 -20.16 -67.88
N ASN A 110 -9.78 -19.14 -68.73
CA ASN A 110 -9.63 -19.34 -70.21
C ASN A 110 -8.26 -18.82 -70.62
N ALA A 111 -7.54 -19.67 -71.43
CA ALA A 111 -6.24 -19.33 -72.04
C ALA A 111 -6.38 -19.39 -73.53
N ALA A 112 -6.35 -18.26 -74.24
CA ALA A 112 -6.57 -18.19 -75.66
C ALA A 112 -5.51 -17.32 -76.38
N GLY A 113 -4.94 -17.80 -77.50
CA GLY A 113 -3.95 -17.13 -78.28
C GLY A 113 -2.86 -18.06 -78.83
N LYS A 114 -1.76 -17.47 -79.23
CA LYS A 114 -0.53 -18.24 -79.63
C LYS A 114 0.22 -18.71 -78.41
N PHE A 115 0.96 -19.80 -78.49
CA PHE A 115 1.73 -20.28 -77.34
C PHE A 115 2.71 -19.25 -76.71
N SER A 116 3.28 -18.44 -77.58
CA SER A 116 4.17 -17.34 -77.18
C SER A 116 3.46 -16.00 -76.93
N ASP A 117 2.17 -15.86 -77.28
CA ASP A 117 1.42 -14.63 -77.06
C ASP A 117 -0.08 -14.97 -76.86
N PHE A 118 -0.54 -15.04 -75.64
CA PHE A 118 -1.89 -15.47 -75.32
C PHE A 118 -2.51 -14.64 -74.16
N LYS A 119 -3.83 -14.59 -74.19
CA LYS A 119 -4.63 -13.98 -73.15
C LYS A 119 -5.07 -15.03 -72.10
N LEU A 120 -4.95 -14.73 -70.85
CA LEU A 120 -5.45 -15.52 -69.71
C LEU A 120 -6.53 -14.75 -69.03
N VAL A 121 -7.72 -15.31 -68.85
CA VAL A 121 -8.82 -14.74 -68.08
C VAL A 121 -9.21 -15.77 -67.04
N ALA A 122 -9.12 -15.40 -65.75
CA ALA A 122 -9.57 -16.26 -64.65
C ALA A 122 -10.59 -15.53 -63.81
N THR A 123 -11.70 -16.20 -63.51
CA THR A 123 -12.76 -15.68 -62.65
C THR A 123 -13.24 -16.77 -61.69
N GLY A 124 -13.63 -16.37 -60.45
CA GLY A 124 -14.16 -17.35 -59.47
C GLY A 124 -13.81 -16.99 -58.03
N MET A 125 -13.88 -17.98 -57.18
CA MET A 125 -13.69 -17.86 -55.75
C MET A 125 -12.30 -18.35 -55.34
N ALA A 126 -11.52 -17.50 -54.64
CA ALA A 126 -10.34 -17.90 -53.91
C ALA A 126 -10.11 -16.96 -52.73
N LEU A 127 -9.55 -17.48 -51.61
CA LEU A 127 -9.29 -16.71 -50.39
C LEU A 127 -10.57 -16.09 -49.79
N GLY A 128 -11.71 -16.78 -49.97
CA GLY A 128 -13.01 -16.28 -49.56
C GLY A 128 -13.55 -15.09 -50.36
N SER A 129 -12.92 -14.79 -51.52
CA SER A 129 -13.18 -13.62 -52.36
C SER A 129 -13.46 -14.01 -53.82
N ASN A 130 -14.27 -13.17 -54.47
CA ASN A 130 -14.36 -13.24 -55.96
C ASN A 130 -13.11 -12.60 -56.53
N ILE A 131 -12.38 -13.41 -57.36
CA ILE A 131 -11.19 -12.99 -58.09
C ILE A 131 -11.48 -12.85 -59.57
N ASN A 132 -11.07 -11.73 -60.15
CA ASN A 132 -11.07 -11.49 -61.58
C ASN A 132 -9.63 -11.19 -62.01
N LEU A 133 -9.05 -12.05 -62.81
CA LEU A 133 -7.73 -11.89 -63.38
C LEU A 133 -7.83 -11.83 -64.93
N ASN A 134 -7.22 -10.82 -65.47
CA ASN A 134 -7.05 -10.70 -66.96
C ASN A 134 -5.58 -10.36 -67.21
N ALA A 135 -4.90 -11.27 -67.93
CA ALA A 135 -3.49 -11.12 -68.25
C ALA A 135 -3.21 -11.44 -69.73
N ASN A 136 -2.36 -10.64 -70.30
CA ASN A 136 -1.76 -10.95 -71.63
C ASN A 136 -0.32 -11.41 -71.41
N LEU A 137 0.02 -12.61 -71.88
CA LEU A 137 1.34 -13.18 -71.68
C LEU A 137 2.05 -13.24 -73.04
N LYS A 138 3.28 -12.77 -73.11
CA LYS A 138 4.17 -12.89 -74.22
C LYS A 138 5.46 -13.59 -73.76
N ASP A 139 5.83 -14.69 -74.49
CA ASP A 139 6.94 -15.56 -74.03
C ASP A 139 6.88 -15.99 -72.61
N TYR A 140 5.63 -16.28 -72.15
CA TYR A 140 5.26 -16.70 -70.82
C TYR A 140 5.47 -15.65 -69.77
N LEU A 141 5.83 -14.40 -70.09
CA LEU A 141 5.91 -13.27 -69.15
C LEU A 141 4.66 -12.39 -69.28
N PRO A 142 4.09 -11.86 -68.19
CA PRO A 142 2.93 -11.01 -68.30
C PRO A 142 3.32 -9.70 -68.99
N LYS A 143 2.67 -9.40 -70.13
CA LYS A 143 2.79 -8.13 -70.88
C LYS A 143 1.77 -7.09 -70.37
N ALA A 144 0.61 -7.58 -69.97
CA ALA A 144 -0.40 -6.79 -69.29
C ALA A 144 -1.09 -7.68 -68.25
N LEU A 145 -1.44 -7.11 -67.09
CA LEU A 145 -2.12 -7.85 -66.05
C LEU A 145 -3.09 -6.90 -65.30
N ASN A 146 -4.32 -7.34 -65.15
CA ASN A 146 -5.29 -6.73 -64.28
C ASN A 146 -5.88 -7.79 -63.34
N LEU A 147 -5.75 -7.54 -62.04
CA LEU A 147 -6.29 -8.38 -60.98
C LEU A 147 -7.22 -7.53 -60.15
N ASP A 148 -8.44 -8.02 -59.91
CA ASP A 148 -9.41 -7.45 -59.00
C ASP A 148 -9.92 -8.56 -58.08
N ALA A 149 -9.72 -8.39 -56.78
CA ALA A 149 -10.20 -9.31 -55.75
C ALA A 149 -10.78 -8.51 -54.60
N LYS A 150 -12.06 -8.72 -54.32
CA LYS A 150 -12.79 -7.92 -53.28
C LYS A 150 -13.23 -8.77 -52.15
N ASN A 151 -13.16 -8.17 -50.91
CA ASN A 151 -13.52 -8.82 -49.68
C ASN A 151 -12.66 -10.05 -49.32
N ILE A 152 -11.35 -10.03 -49.61
CA ILE A 152 -10.42 -11.07 -49.17
C ILE A 152 -10.34 -11.03 -47.64
N GLU A 153 -10.48 -12.17 -46.97
CA GLU A 153 -10.34 -12.23 -45.53
C GLU A 153 -8.86 -12.16 -45.12
N LEU A 154 -8.52 -11.26 -44.20
CA LEU A 154 -7.15 -11.11 -43.66
C LEU A 154 -6.65 -12.41 -43.02
N SER A 155 -7.55 -13.18 -42.40
CA SER A 155 -7.25 -14.49 -41.83
C SER A 155 -6.77 -15.51 -42.85
N GLU A 156 -7.22 -15.44 -44.11
CA GLU A 156 -6.78 -16.29 -45.22
C GLU A 156 -5.36 -15.96 -45.65
N ILE A 157 -5.03 -14.65 -45.69
CA ILE A 157 -3.67 -14.17 -46.02
C ILE A 157 -2.68 -14.57 -44.92
N SER A 158 -3.06 -14.43 -43.68
CA SER A 158 -2.24 -14.82 -42.55
C SER A 158 -1.97 -16.33 -42.55
N ALA A 159 -2.98 -17.13 -42.88
CA ALA A 159 -2.87 -18.58 -42.95
C ALA A 159 -1.94 -19.02 -44.10
N LEU A 160 -2.08 -18.42 -45.29
CA LEU A 160 -1.18 -18.65 -46.44
C LEU A 160 0.27 -18.28 -46.10
N ALA A 161 0.47 -17.17 -45.38
CA ALA A 161 1.79 -16.72 -44.94
C ALA A 161 2.36 -17.56 -43.78
N LYS A 162 1.58 -18.52 -43.20
CA LYS A 162 1.91 -19.27 -42.00
C LYS A 162 2.31 -18.32 -40.85
N LYS A 163 1.60 -17.21 -40.70
CA LYS A 163 1.82 -16.19 -39.63
C LYS A 163 0.60 -16.15 -38.70
N PRO A 164 0.78 -15.75 -37.46
CA PRO A 164 -0.33 -15.50 -36.55
C PRO A 164 -1.34 -14.52 -37.15
N ASN A 165 -2.63 -14.72 -36.88
CA ASN A 165 -3.69 -13.85 -37.37
C ASN A 165 -3.75 -12.54 -36.58
N LEU A 166 -2.78 -11.64 -36.77
CA LEU A 166 -2.66 -10.38 -36.07
C LEU A 166 -3.86 -9.43 -36.25
N ALA A 167 -4.56 -9.58 -37.40
CA ALA A 167 -5.73 -8.76 -37.69
C ALA A 167 -6.83 -9.58 -38.37
N SER A 168 -8.06 -9.25 -38.08
CA SER A 168 -9.28 -9.73 -38.73
C SER A 168 -9.84 -8.65 -39.65
N GLY A 169 -10.79 -9.04 -40.51
CA GLY A 169 -11.46 -8.13 -41.42
C GLY A 169 -11.26 -8.50 -42.89
N LYS A 170 -11.66 -7.60 -43.76
CA LYS A 170 -11.64 -7.79 -45.22
C LYS A 170 -10.79 -6.75 -45.90
N LEU A 171 -10.16 -7.13 -47.02
CA LEU A 171 -9.43 -6.22 -47.86
C LEU A 171 -9.83 -6.40 -49.35
N ASP A 172 -9.72 -5.34 -50.09
CA ASP A 172 -9.80 -5.31 -51.54
C ASP A 172 -8.39 -5.18 -52.12
N LEU A 173 -8.09 -5.97 -53.12
CA LEU A 173 -6.85 -5.95 -53.87
C LEU A 173 -7.13 -5.66 -55.35
N THR A 174 -6.61 -4.57 -55.84
CA THR A 174 -6.54 -4.32 -57.28
C THR A 174 -5.10 -4.23 -57.71
N SER A 175 -4.73 -4.87 -58.81
CA SER A 175 -3.39 -4.80 -59.36
C SER A 175 -3.42 -4.66 -60.87
N ASN A 176 -2.58 -3.79 -61.40
CA ASN A 176 -2.41 -3.64 -62.86
C ASN A 176 -0.92 -3.53 -63.23
N MET A 177 -0.62 -4.05 -64.41
CA MET A 177 0.70 -3.92 -65.01
C MET A 177 0.65 -2.75 -66.00
N GLN A 178 1.56 -1.77 -65.83
CA GLN A 178 1.65 -0.54 -66.64
C GLN A 178 2.60 -0.66 -67.83
N GLY A 179 3.28 -1.80 -68.04
CA GLY A 179 4.26 -2.00 -69.12
C GLY A 179 5.57 -2.53 -68.52
N PHE A 180 6.63 -2.35 -69.36
CA PHE A 180 7.98 -2.79 -69.01
C PHE A 180 8.92 -1.59 -68.93
N ASP A 181 9.95 -1.72 -68.13
CA ASP A 181 11.01 -0.73 -68.02
C ASP A 181 12.03 -0.87 -69.18
N GLU A 182 13.08 -0.04 -69.14
CA GLU A 182 14.16 -0.04 -70.17
C GLU A 182 14.95 -1.36 -70.22
N LYS A 183 14.88 -2.18 -69.17
CA LYS A 183 15.50 -3.51 -69.09
C LYS A 183 14.54 -4.63 -69.48
N ASN A 184 13.33 -4.30 -69.98
CA ASN A 184 12.27 -5.20 -70.34
C ASN A 184 11.69 -5.99 -69.13
N GLU A 185 11.73 -5.37 -67.89
CA GLU A 185 11.10 -5.92 -66.66
C GLU A 185 9.74 -5.31 -66.41
N PRO A 186 8.76 -6.11 -65.91
CA PRO A 186 7.40 -5.63 -65.73
C PRO A 186 7.30 -4.60 -64.59
N ILE A 187 6.49 -3.56 -64.83
CA ILE A 187 6.09 -2.59 -63.81
C ILE A 187 4.65 -2.89 -63.39
N ILE A 188 4.46 -3.35 -62.14
CA ILE A 188 3.15 -3.71 -61.58
C ILE A 188 2.80 -2.75 -60.50
N ASN A 189 1.60 -2.14 -60.57
CA ASN A 189 1.03 -1.37 -59.47
C ASN A 189 -0.02 -2.23 -58.78
N ALA A 190 -0.10 -2.10 -57.48
CA ALA A 190 -1.09 -2.75 -56.64
C ALA A 190 -1.69 -1.76 -55.64
N GLN A 191 -2.98 -1.82 -55.45
CA GLN A 191 -3.69 -1.10 -54.42
C GLN A 191 -4.38 -2.12 -53.49
N ILE A 192 -4.14 -2.00 -52.24
CA ILE A 192 -4.74 -2.80 -51.20
C ILE A 192 -5.53 -1.84 -50.31
N LEU A 193 -6.81 -2.11 -50.06
CA LEU A 193 -7.70 -1.31 -49.21
C LEU A 193 -8.34 -2.21 -48.17
N ALA A 194 -8.14 -1.88 -46.93
CA ALA A 194 -8.84 -2.45 -45.77
C ALA A 194 -9.90 -1.45 -45.28
N SER A 195 -11.16 -1.80 -45.38
CA SER A 195 -12.26 -0.91 -45.03
C SER A 195 -12.85 -1.24 -43.65
N ASP A 196 -12.72 -2.46 -43.20
CA ASP A 196 -13.30 -2.99 -41.98
C ASP A 196 -12.34 -4.07 -41.39
N ALA A 197 -11.30 -3.59 -40.73
CA ALA A 197 -10.29 -4.45 -40.14
C ALA A 197 -10.10 -4.14 -38.66
N ALA A 198 -9.65 -5.15 -37.91
CA ALA A 198 -9.38 -4.99 -36.49
C ALA A 198 -8.14 -5.79 -36.05
N ILE A 199 -7.28 -5.22 -35.26
CA ILE A 199 -6.13 -5.89 -34.64
C ILE A 199 -6.64 -6.80 -33.53
N ASN A 200 -6.23 -8.07 -33.55
CA ASN A 200 -6.69 -9.09 -32.61
C ASN A 200 -5.95 -8.94 -31.26
N LYS A 201 -6.68 -8.56 -30.21
CA LYS A 201 -6.13 -8.36 -28.85
C LYS A 201 -5.52 -9.62 -28.23
N GLU A 202 -6.09 -10.80 -28.48
CA GLU A 202 -5.59 -12.06 -27.91
C GLU A 202 -4.22 -12.42 -28.48
N ILE A 203 -4.03 -12.18 -29.77
CA ILE A 203 -2.73 -12.39 -30.41
C ILE A 203 -1.70 -11.38 -29.94
N LEU A 204 -2.10 -10.11 -29.74
CA LEU A 204 -1.22 -9.09 -29.18
C LEU A 204 -0.78 -9.44 -27.76
N LYS A 205 -1.69 -9.99 -26.96
CA LYS A 205 -1.38 -10.47 -25.61
C LYS A 205 -0.38 -11.63 -25.64
N ASN A 206 -0.61 -12.63 -26.48
CA ASN A 206 0.19 -13.86 -26.49
C ASN A 206 1.58 -13.65 -27.13
N GLU A 207 1.68 -12.85 -28.21
CA GLU A 207 2.92 -12.65 -28.94
C GLU A 207 3.75 -11.46 -28.42
N PHE A 208 3.10 -10.44 -27.85
CA PHE A 208 3.77 -9.19 -27.45
C PHE A 208 3.55 -8.82 -25.99
N GLY A 209 2.79 -9.59 -25.21
CA GLY A 209 2.48 -9.29 -23.81
C GLY A 209 1.55 -8.09 -23.62
N LEU A 210 0.95 -7.54 -24.69
CA LEU A 210 0.08 -6.36 -24.63
C LEU A 210 -1.37 -6.76 -24.33
N ASN A 211 -1.82 -6.49 -23.13
CA ASN A 211 -3.18 -6.80 -22.66
C ASN A 211 -4.14 -5.64 -22.97
N LEU A 212 -4.83 -5.73 -24.10
CA LEU A 212 -5.82 -4.73 -24.51
C LEU A 212 -7.22 -5.10 -24.01
N ALA A 213 -8.02 -4.09 -23.65
CA ALA A 213 -9.41 -4.27 -23.24
C ALA A 213 -10.33 -4.69 -24.40
N LYS A 214 -10.03 -4.25 -25.64
CA LYS A 214 -10.79 -4.55 -26.86
C LYS A 214 -9.87 -4.63 -28.07
N ASP A 215 -10.38 -5.16 -29.18
CA ASP A 215 -9.72 -5.09 -30.48
C ASP A 215 -9.64 -3.63 -30.97
N ILE A 216 -8.59 -3.28 -31.72
CA ILE A 216 -8.41 -1.95 -32.31
C ILE A 216 -8.89 -2.01 -33.77
N SER A 217 -10.04 -1.39 -34.05
CA SER A 217 -10.55 -1.28 -35.40
C SER A 217 -9.73 -0.28 -36.20
N PHE A 218 -9.47 -0.61 -37.47
CA PHE A 218 -8.78 0.30 -38.38
C PHE A 218 -9.27 0.17 -39.83
N LYS A 219 -9.01 1.19 -40.57
CA LYS A 219 -9.10 1.19 -42.05
C LYS A 219 -7.78 1.68 -42.60
N GLY A 220 -7.47 1.28 -43.83
CA GLY A 220 -6.22 1.71 -44.40
C GLY A 220 -6.02 1.28 -45.84
N GLY A 221 -4.95 1.81 -46.44
CA GLY A 221 -4.61 1.46 -47.81
C GLY A 221 -3.11 1.43 -48.04
N VAL A 222 -2.69 0.58 -48.94
CA VAL A 222 -1.33 0.48 -49.45
C VAL A 222 -1.37 0.62 -50.95
N ASN A 223 -0.67 1.60 -51.52
CA ASN A 223 -0.40 1.73 -52.93
C ASN A 223 1.04 1.29 -53.19
N ALA A 224 1.22 0.16 -53.80
CA ALA A 224 2.51 -0.44 -54.06
C ALA A 224 2.83 -0.49 -55.57
N LYS A 225 4.11 -0.33 -55.86
CA LYS A 225 4.68 -0.51 -57.21
C LYS A 225 5.81 -1.53 -57.14
N PHE A 226 5.67 -2.59 -57.91
CA PHE A 226 6.72 -3.59 -58.08
C PHE A 226 7.50 -3.32 -59.36
N LYS A 227 8.82 -3.25 -59.23
CA LYS A 227 9.76 -3.09 -60.33
C LYS A 227 11.15 -3.61 -59.95
N ASN A 228 11.80 -4.44 -60.81
CA ASN A 228 13.18 -4.94 -60.60
C ASN A 228 13.38 -5.57 -59.21
N GLU A 229 12.55 -6.54 -58.86
CA GLU A 229 12.57 -7.22 -57.56
C GLU A 229 12.42 -6.28 -56.35
N LYS A 230 12.02 -5.03 -56.59
CA LYS A 230 11.76 -4.05 -55.54
C LYS A 230 10.30 -3.65 -55.50
N VAL A 231 9.81 -3.52 -54.29
CA VAL A 231 8.48 -2.98 -54.00
C VAL A 231 8.66 -1.57 -53.41
N SER A 232 8.07 -0.57 -54.07
CA SER A 232 7.91 0.76 -53.50
C SER A 232 6.45 0.96 -53.06
N ALA A 233 6.19 1.43 -51.89
CA ALA A 233 4.81 1.55 -51.38
C ALA A 233 4.57 2.85 -50.60
N LYS A 234 3.31 3.31 -50.65
CA LYS A 234 2.76 4.34 -49.77
C LYS A 234 1.68 3.71 -48.94
N THR A 235 1.73 3.91 -47.66
CA THR A 235 0.81 3.31 -46.66
C THR A 235 0.09 4.38 -45.88
N LEU A 236 -1.19 4.17 -45.63
CA LEU A 236 -2.00 4.97 -44.70
C LEU A 236 -2.89 4.03 -43.90
N ILE A 237 -2.75 4.05 -42.57
CA ILE A 237 -3.59 3.30 -41.64
C ILE A 237 -4.22 4.32 -40.69
N ILE A 238 -5.53 4.23 -40.54
CA ILE A 238 -6.33 5.13 -39.68
C ILE A 238 -7.13 4.29 -38.70
N ALA A 239 -6.85 4.46 -37.44
CA ALA A 239 -7.65 3.94 -36.33
C ALA A 239 -8.20 5.11 -35.51
N PRO A 240 -9.24 4.91 -34.70
CA PRO A 240 -9.74 5.95 -33.79
C PRO A 240 -8.65 6.47 -32.84
N GLU A 241 -7.71 5.59 -32.46
CA GLU A 241 -6.63 5.86 -31.51
C GLU A 241 -5.41 6.49 -32.17
N ALA A 242 -5.13 6.20 -33.45
CA ALA A 242 -3.91 6.67 -34.13
C ALA A 242 -4.01 6.67 -35.66
N THR A 243 -3.19 7.49 -36.28
CA THR A 243 -2.95 7.47 -37.73
C THR A 243 -1.48 7.17 -38.01
N LEU A 244 -1.20 6.16 -38.81
CA LEU A 244 0.14 5.83 -39.30
C LEU A 244 0.20 6.06 -40.83
N LYS A 245 1.18 6.85 -41.26
CA LYS A 245 1.43 7.12 -42.66
C LYS A 245 2.89 6.82 -42.98
N ALA A 246 3.12 6.12 -44.10
CA ALA A 246 4.43 6.00 -44.71
C ALA A 246 4.32 6.50 -46.18
N ASN A 247 5.07 7.55 -46.48
CA ASN A 247 5.01 8.14 -47.84
C ASN A 247 5.94 7.41 -48.80
N GLU A 248 7.01 6.81 -48.26
CA GLU A 248 7.99 6.08 -49.07
C GLU A 248 8.48 4.84 -48.32
N THR A 249 8.00 3.69 -48.74
CA THR A 249 8.48 2.38 -48.26
C THR A 249 9.10 1.64 -49.43
N THR A 250 10.33 1.16 -49.31
CA THR A 250 10.98 0.32 -50.26
C THR A 250 11.33 -1.04 -49.67
N TYR A 251 11.02 -2.12 -50.35
CA TYR A 251 11.40 -3.47 -49.99
C TYR A 251 12.09 -4.17 -51.15
N ASP A 252 13.31 -4.58 -50.92
CA ASP A 252 14.11 -5.34 -51.90
C ASP A 252 13.95 -6.84 -51.58
N LEU A 253 13.38 -7.58 -52.56
CA LEU A 253 13.04 -8.97 -52.37
C LEU A 253 14.27 -9.90 -52.33
N ALA A 254 15.35 -9.53 -53.01
CA ALA A 254 16.59 -10.32 -53.06
C ALA A 254 17.37 -10.18 -51.73
N SER A 255 17.58 -8.98 -51.27
CA SER A 255 18.33 -8.69 -50.04
C SER A 255 17.45 -8.72 -48.78
N LYS A 256 16.11 -8.82 -48.92
CA LYS A 256 15.11 -8.72 -47.84
C LYS A 256 15.28 -7.46 -47.01
N ASN A 257 15.72 -6.39 -47.64
CA ASN A 257 15.94 -5.09 -46.99
C ASN A 257 14.70 -4.20 -47.16
N LEU A 258 14.15 -3.73 -46.07
CA LEU A 258 13.05 -2.77 -45.99
C LEU A 258 13.57 -1.42 -45.49
N LYS A 259 13.28 -0.35 -46.22
CA LYS A 259 13.48 1.02 -45.79
C LYS A 259 12.16 1.77 -45.90
N SER A 260 11.75 2.48 -44.84
CA SER A 260 10.52 3.26 -44.81
C SER A 260 10.69 4.54 -44.01
N ASP A 261 10.07 5.60 -44.47
CA ASP A 261 9.69 6.70 -43.58
C ASP A 261 8.43 6.32 -42.78
N PHE A 262 8.16 7.02 -41.70
CA PHE A 262 6.89 6.93 -41.00
C PHE A 262 6.49 8.25 -40.34
N LEU A 263 5.19 8.48 -40.31
CA LEU A 263 4.52 9.54 -39.57
C LEU A 263 3.43 8.88 -38.73
N LEU A 264 3.57 8.94 -37.41
CA LEU A 264 2.58 8.44 -36.47
C LEU A 264 1.97 9.63 -35.73
N ASN A 265 0.67 9.76 -35.81
CA ASN A 265 -0.09 10.74 -35.02
C ASN A 265 -1.05 10.02 -34.09
N VAL A 266 -0.93 10.27 -32.81
CA VAL A 266 -1.81 9.84 -31.74
C VAL A 266 -2.46 11.10 -31.15
N PRO A 267 -3.69 11.44 -31.54
CA PRO A 267 -4.31 12.71 -31.15
C PRO A 267 -4.61 12.79 -29.64
N ASP A 268 -4.88 11.65 -29.02
CA ASP A 268 -5.13 11.56 -27.59
C ASP A 268 -4.70 10.20 -27.03
N LEU A 269 -3.66 10.18 -26.22
CA LEU A 269 -3.21 8.98 -25.51
C LEU A 269 -4.26 8.41 -24.53
N ALA A 270 -5.27 9.18 -24.12
CA ALA A 270 -6.35 8.68 -23.28
C ALA A 270 -7.17 7.57 -23.97
N LEU A 271 -7.20 7.55 -25.30
CA LEU A 271 -7.83 6.48 -26.08
C LEU A 271 -7.06 5.15 -25.92
N PHE A 272 -5.72 5.20 -25.95
CA PHE A 272 -4.88 4.05 -25.60
C PHE A 272 -4.95 3.72 -24.10
N GLY A 273 -5.05 4.72 -23.24
CA GLY A 273 -5.24 4.54 -21.82
C GLY A 273 -6.47 3.68 -21.50
N LYS A 274 -7.59 3.92 -22.19
CA LYS A 274 -8.81 3.09 -22.09
C LYS A 274 -8.57 1.64 -22.54
N LEU A 275 -7.73 1.44 -23.56
CA LEU A 275 -7.37 0.11 -24.05
C LEU A 275 -6.47 -0.65 -23.07
N LEU A 276 -5.59 0.05 -22.35
CA LEU A 276 -4.59 -0.50 -21.44
C LEU A 276 -5.01 -0.45 -19.96
N ASN A 277 -6.21 0.07 -19.64
CA ASN A 277 -6.66 0.37 -18.28
C ASN A 277 -5.69 1.30 -17.53
N GLN A 278 -5.15 2.31 -18.22
CA GLN A 278 -4.18 3.28 -17.70
C GLN A 278 -4.69 4.70 -17.90
N GLN A 279 -4.27 5.59 -17.01
CA GLN A 279 -4.55 7.03 -17.14
C GLN A 279 -3.45 7.69 -17.97
N LEU A 280 -3.52 7.52 -19.29
CA LEU A 280 -2.65 8.23 -20.22
C LEU A 280 -3.33 9.53 -20.67
N SER A 281 -2.54 10.53 -21.01
CA SER A 281 -3.05 11.82 -21.50
C SER A 281 -2.09 12.47 -22.49
N GLY A 282 -2.62 13.41 -23.27
CA GLY A 282 -1.84 14.19 -24.24
C GLY A 282 -1.80 13.54 -25.62
N ALA A 283 -1.21 14.27 -26.57
CA ALA A 283 -1.00 13.82 -27.95
C ALA A 283 0.45 13.35 -28.13
N VAL A 284 0.65 12.45 -29.10
CA VAL A 284 1.98 12.02 -29.54
C VAL A 284 2.05 12.10 -31.06
N ASP A 285 3.02 12.85 -31.54
CA ASP A 285 3.44 12.89 -32.94
C ASP A 285 4.83 12.29 -33.04
N ALA A 286 4.98 11.29 -33.89
CA ALA A 286 6.29 10.71 -34.16
C ALA A 286 6.55 10.63 -35.66
N ASN A 287 7.74 11.00 -36.06
CA ASN A 287 8.20 10.86 -37.45
C ASN A 287 9.61 10.26 -37.47
N GLY A 288 9.94 9.64 -38.57
CA GLY A 288 11.26 9.05 -38.67
C GLY A 288 11.46 8.16 -39.87
N GLU A 289 12.61 7.48 -39.84
CA GLU A 289 13.00 6.49 -40.84
C GLU A 289 13.38 5.17 -40.17
N ILE A 290 12.99 4.07 -40.77
CA ILE A 290 13.32 2.72 -40.33
C ILE A 290 13.95 1.91 -41.43
N THR A 291 14.98 1.15 -41.09
CA THR A 291 15.59 0.15 -41.98
C THR A 291 15.60 -1.20 -41.31
N MET A 292 15.04 -2.21 -41.96
CA MET A 292 15.03 -3.60 -41.48
C MET A 292 15.68 -4.52 -42.51
N GLN A 293 16.38 -5.52 -42.05
CA GLN A 293 16.96 -6.58 -42.91
C GLN A 293 16.62 -7.95 -42.30
N GLU A 294 16.06 -8.84 -43.10
CA GLU A 294 15.62 -10.18 -42.64
C GLU A 294 14.72 -10.15 -41.41
N ASN A 295 13.84 -9.14 -41.29
CA ASN A 295 12.96 -8.81 -40.17
C ASN A 295 13.68 -8.30 -38.90
N ALA A 296 14.99 -8.08 -38.91
CA ALA A 296 15.72 -7.43 -37.83
C ALA A 296 15.84 -5.93 -38.07
N LEU A 297 15.59 -5.14 -37.03
CA LEU A 297 15.82 -3.69 -37.05
C LEU A 297 17.32 -3.40 -37.21
N LYS A 298 17.68 -2.64 -38.25
CA LYS A 298 19.07 -2.21 -38.51
C LYS A 298 19.29 -0.75 -38.19
N ASN A 299 18.39 0.13 -38.64
CA ASN A 299 18.47 1.53 -38.33
C ASN A 299 17.08 2.06 -37.97
N LEU A 300 17.04 2.96 -37.00
CA LEU A 300 15.87 3.76 -36.61
C LEU A 300 16.33 5.18 -36.32
N LYS A 301 15.75 6.15 -37.03
CA LYS A 301 15.80 7.55 -36.65
C LYS A 301 14.39 7.97 -36.35
N ALA A 302 14.13 8.47 -35.15
CA ALA A 302 12.80 8.89 -34.72
C ALA A 302 12.86 10.22 -33.97
N GLU A 303 11.96 11.10 -34.30
CA GLU A 303 11.64 12.30 -33.57
C GLU A 303 10.20 12.17 -33.06
N ILE A 304 10.03 12.26 -31.74
CA ILE A 304 8.75 12.07 -31.07
C ILE A 304 8.45 13.34 -30.26
N ASN A 305 7.34 13.97 -30.56
CA ASN A 305 6.77 15.06 -29.78
C ASN A 305 5.57 14.52 -29.02
N GLY A 306 5.68 14.48 -27.69
CA GLY A 306 4.64 13.87 -26.87
C GLY A 306 5.11 13.67 -25.44
N LEU A 307 4.22 13.13 -24.59
CA LEU A 307 4.48 12.95 -23.16
C LEU A 307 4.95 14.26 -22.47
N GLY A 308 4.48 15.40 -23.00
CA GLY A 308 4.84 16.74 -22.53
C GLY A 308 6.19 17.25 -22.97
N GLY A 309 6.94 16.50 -23.80
CA GLY A 309 8.29 16.87 -24.23
C GLY A 309 8.65 16.34 -25.61
N LYS A 310 9.95 16.24 -25.88
CA LYS A 310 10.50 15.81 -27.17
C LYS A 310 11.54 14.71 -26.97
N ILE A 311 11.48 13.66 -27.81
CA ILE A 311 12.45 12.56 -27.83
C ILE A 311 13.03 12.44 -29.20
N ASN A 312 14.36 12.40 -29.33
CA ASN A 312 15.10 12.08 -30.52
C ASN A 312 15.86 10.76 -30.28
N ALA A 313 15.59 9.77 -31.10
CA ALA A 313 16.22 8.47 -31.04
C ALA A 313 16.94 8.16 -32.34
N ASN A 314 18.17 7.69 -32.24
CA ASN A 314 18.95 7.19 -33.36
C ASN A 314 19.56 5.84 -32.98
N PHE A 315 19.22 4.81 -33.71
CA PHE A 315 19.71 3.45 -33.52
C PHE A 315 20.22 2.89 -34.85
N ASP A 316 21.41 2.29 -34.84
CA ASP A 316 22.05 1.75 -36.04
C ASP A 316 22.41 0.25 -35.90
N SER A 317 21.68 -0.53 -35.16
CA SER A 317 21.93 -1.91 -34.77
C SER A 317 23.06 -2.16 -33.76
N LYS A 318 23.98 -1.24 -33.63
CA LYS A 318 25.12 -1.30 -32.67
C LYS A 318 25.12 -0.13 -31.72
N ASN A 319 24.74 1.03 -32.19
CA ASN A 319 24.77 2.27 -31.44
C ASN A 319 23.35 2.79 -31.19
N LEU A 320 23.10 3.23 -29.98
CA LEU A 320 21.86 3.89 -29.56
C LEU A 320 22.21 5.28 -29.02
N ALA A 321 21.71 6.32 -29.70
CA ALA A 321 21.73 7.68 -29.18
C ALA A 321 20.28 8.10 -28.88
N LEU A 322 20.01 8.54 -27.66
CA LEU A 322 18.72 8.99 -27.21
C LEU A 322 18.85 10.34 -26.51
N ASN A 323 18.08 11.33 -26.98
CA ASN A 323 17.93 12.60 -26.31
C ASN A 323 16.45 12.85 -26.03
N ALA A 324 16.10 13.02 -24.75
CA ALA A 324 14.75 13.35 -24.32
C ALA A 324 14.76 14.64 -23.49
N ALA A 325 13.85 15.55 -23.79
CA ALA A 325 13.75 16.84 -23.13
C ALA A 325 12.31 17.09 -22.63
N ASN A 326 12.20 17.52 -21.37
CA ASN A 326 10.96 17.93 -20.70
C ASN A 326 9.85 16.85 -20.70
N ILE A 327 10.22 15.58 -20.72
CA ILE A 327 9.26 14.47 -20.64
C ILE A 327 8.57 14.47 -19.27
N LYS A 328 7.25 14.40 -19.25
CA LYS A 328 6.49 14.37 -17.99
C LYS A 328 6.63 13.00 -17.31
N LEU A 329 7.18 12.99 -16.11
CA LEU A 329 7.42 11.77 -15.33
C LEU A 329 6.12 10.95 -15.12
N LYS A 330 5.00 11.61 -14.83
CA LYS A 330 3.70 10.94 -14.64
C LYS A 330 3.24 10.19 -15.90
N GLU A 331 3.47 10.75 -17.08
CA GLU A 331 3.12 10.11 -18.35
C GLU A 331 4.01 8.89 -18.61
N LEU A 332 5.30 8.99 -18.27
CA LEU A 332 6.24 7.88 -18.38
C LEU A 332 5.90 6.75 -17.40
N LEU A 333 5.55 7.08 -16.14
CA LEU A 333 5.07 6.11 -15.16
C LEU A 333 3.79 5.41 -15.64
N ALA A 334 2.85 6.16 -16.22
CA ALA A 334 1.62 5.59 -16.76
C ALA A 334 1.90 4.62 -17.92
N LEU A 335 2.83 4.96 -18.84
CA LEU A 335 3.27 4.05 -19.90
C LEU A 335 3.93 2.78 -19.35
N ALA A 336 4.67 2.89 -18.24
CA ALA A 336 5.28 1.76 -17.53
C ALA A 336 4.29 0.98 -16.65
N LEU A 337 2.99 1.25 -16.76
CA LEU A 337 1.91 0.63 -15.96
C LEU A 337 2.09 0.85 -14.45
N GLN A 338 2.75 1.94 -14.06
CA GLN A 338 2.98 2.31 -12.67
C GLN A 338 2.00 3.42 -12.23
N PRO A 339 1.58 3.42 -10.95
CA PRO A 339 0.83 4.55 -10.41
C PRO A 339 1.62 5.86 -10.50
N SER A 340 0.94 6.99 -10.58
CA SER A 340 1.57 8.32 -10.60
C SER A 340 2.13 8.70 -9.23
N TYR A 341 3.17 7.99 -8.77
CA TYR A 341 3.86 8.26 -7.51
C TYR A 341 4.49 9.66 -7.46
N ALA A 342 4.88 10.18 -8.62
CA ALA A 342 5.46 11.50 -8.74
C ALA A 342 5.19 12.12 -10.12
N ASP A 343 5.30 13.43 -10.21
CA ASP A 343 5.37 14.20 -11.46
C ASP A 343 6.70 14.97 -11.51
N GLY A 344 7.03 15.51 -12.68
CA GLY A 344 8.26 16.27 -12.93
C GLY A 344 8.64 16.26 -14.40
N GLU A 345 9.72 16.94 -14.73
CA GLU A 345 10.26 17.07 -16.08
C GLU A 345 11.57 16.32 -16.21
N ILE A 346 11.57 15.27 -17.03
CA ILE A 346 12.75 14.43 -17.26
C ILE A 346 13.51 14.94 -18.48
N ASN A 347 14.81 15.14 -18.31
CA ASN A 347 15.76 15.32 -19.39
C ASN A 347 16.74 14.13 -19.37
N LEU A 348 16.97 13.54 -20.53
CA LEU A 348 17.85 12.39 -20.68
C LEU A 348 18.70 12.57 -21.92
N ASN A 349 20.01 12.33 -21.81
CA ASN A 349 20.93 12.19 -22.92
C ASN A 349 21.68 10.89 -22.75
N ALA A 350 21.60 10.00 -23.75
CA ALA A 350 22.22 8.69 -23.69
C ALA A 350 22.88 8.32 -25.01
N ASN A 351 24.08 7.77 -24.93
CA ASN A 351 24.84 7.27 -26.08
C ASN A 351 25.48 5.93 -25.69
N PHE A 352 25.07 4.87 -26.37
CA PHE A 352 25.58 3.51 -26.15
C PHE A 352 26.06 2.92 -27.46
N SER A 353 27.15 2.18 -27.41
CA SER A 353 27.73 1.42 -28.50
C SER A 353 27.75 -0.08 -28.20
N ALA A 354 27.84 -0.89 -29.25
CA ALA A 354 27.78 -2.34 -29.15
C ALA A 354 26.55 -2.86 -28.38
N PHE A 355 25.38 -2.22 -28.62
CA PHE A 355 24.13 -2.52 -27.97
C PHE A 355 23.60 -3.93 -28.28
N ASP A 356 24.05 -4.50 -29.37
CA ASP A 356 23.75 -5.87 -29.82
C ASP A 356 24.56 -6.94 -29.08
N GLU A 357 25.61 -6.58 -28.32
CA GLU A 357 26.49 -7.51 -27.62
C GLU A 357 26.84 -7.01 -26.22
N LEU A 358 26.09 -7.49 -25.21
CA LEU A 358 26.22 -7.04 -23.81
C LEU A 358 27.65 -7.02 -23.28
N LYS A 359 28.48 -7.98 -23.65
CA LYS A 359 29.91 -8.04 -23.23
C LYS A 359 30.76 -6.89 -23.75
N LYS A 360 30.33 -6.28 -24.86
CA LYS A 360 31.00 -5.15 -25.50
C LYS A 360 30.28 -3.83 -25.29
N LEU A 361 29.10 -3.85 -24.62
CA LEU A 361 28.33 -2.63 -24.38
C LEU A 361 29.21 -1.55 -23.77
N ALA A 362 29.23 -0.38 -24.36
CA ALA A 362 29.95 0.78 -23.85
C ALA A 362 29.13 2.05 -24.10
N GLY A 363 29.16 2.98 -23.17
CA GLY A 363 28.46 4.24 -23.35
C GLY A 363 28.09 4.90 -22.05
N GLU A 364 27.42 6.02 -22.17
CA GLU A 364 26.97 6.82 -21.03
C GLU A 364 25.55 7.35 -21.23
N ALA A 365 24.87 7.59 -20.13
CA ALA A 365 23.66 8.39 -20.10
C ALA A 365 23.70 9.37 -18.92
N LYS A 366 23.16 10.57 -19.15
CA LYS A 366 22.94 11.59 -18.11
C LYS A 366 21.45 11.88 -18.07
N PHE A 367 20.92 11.94 -16.85
CA PHE A 367 19.51 12.23 -16.65
C PHE A 367 19.31 13.21 -15.51
N GLU A 368 18.25 13.98 -15.61
CA GLU A 368 17.78 14.86 -14.54
C GLU A 368 16.26 14.90 -14.51
N ILE A 369 15.71 15.05 -13.31
CA ILE A 369 14.30 15.37 -13.10
C ILE A 369 14.28 16.75 -12.44
N LYS A 370 13.59 17.70 -13.09
CA LYS A 370 13.32 19.03 -12.57
C LYS A 370 11.86 19.16 -12.16
N ASN A 371 11.58 20.13 -11.30
CA ASN A 371 10.21 20.45 -10.87
C ASN A 371 9.46 19.20 -10.37
N GLY A 372 10.19 18.25 -9.76
CA GLY A 372 9.63 17.02 -9.25
C GLY A 372 8.65 17.27 -8.11
N LEU A 373 7.55 16.52 -8.08
CA LEU A 373 6.53 16.57 -7.04
C LEU A 373 6.06 15.15 -6.70
N ILE A 374 6.31 14.71 -5.48
CA ILE A 374 5.86 13.39 -4.98
C ILE A 374 4.36 13.48 -4.65
N ASN A 375 3.58 12.52 -5.11
CA ASN A 375 2.15 12.43 -4.80
C ASN A 375 1.95 12.08 -3.32
N ASN A 376 1.42 13.03 -2.55
CA ASN A 376 1.25 12.88 -1.11
C ASN A 376 0.28 11.75 -0.73
N SER A 377 -0.79 11.51 -1.48
CA SER A 377 -1.77 10.46 -1.19
C SER A 377 -1.14 9.07 -1.32
N LEU A 378 -0.41 8.81 -2.42
CA LEU A 378 0.24 7.51 -2.65
C LEU A 378 1.44 7.28 -1.74
N ALA A 379 2.20 8.34 -1.41
CA ALA A 379 3.34 8.28 -0.51
C ALA A 379 2.95 8.40 0.98
N LYS A 380 1.65 8.54 1.30
CA LYS A 380 1.13 8.75 2.66
C LYS A 380 1.80 9.94 3.37
N LEU A 381 2.06 11.02 2.64
CA LEU A 381 2.61 12.25 3.17
C LEU A 381 1.48 13.23 3.52
N LYS A 382 1.74 14.14 4.47
CA LYS A 382 0.82 15.22 4.83
C LYS A 382 0.65 16.21 3.67
N ASN A 383 1.74 16.58 3.02
CA ASN A 383 1.78 17.47 1.87
C ASN A 383 2.64 16.87 0.76
N ALA A 384 2.43 17.33 -0.49
CA ALA A 384 3.28 16.94 -1.59
C ALA A 384 4.71 17.43 -1.38
N ALA A 385 5.69 16.58 -1.65
CA ALA A 385 7.10 16.88 -1.52
C ALA A 385 7.71 17.28 -2.86
N LYS A 386 8.39 18.41 -2.93
CA LYS A 386 9.21 18.75 -4.09
C LYS A 386 10.49 17.93 -4.09
N PHE A 387 10.96 17.58 -5.28
CA PHE A 387 12.27 16.94 -5.44
C PHE A 387 12.94 17.31 -6.77
N GLU A 388 14.25 17.17 -6.76
CA GLU A 388 15.10 17.18 -7.95
C GLU A 388 15.98 15.94 -7.91
N LEU A 389 16.25 15.35 -9.07
CA LEU A 389 17.15 14.22 -9.22
C LEU A 389 18.11 14.50 -10.37
N LYS A 390 19.40 14.24 -10.17
CA LYS A 390 20.43 14.29 -11.20
C LYS A 390 21.31 13.06 -11.08
N GLY A 391 21.65 12.48 -12.22
CA GLY A 391 22.52 11.32 -12.21
C GLY A 391 23.04 10.96 -13.58
N GLY A 392 23.86 9.93 -13.60
CA GLY A 392 24.43 9.38 -14.79
C GLY A 392 24.67 7.88 -14.68
N VAL A 393 24.84 7.25 -15.83
CA VAL A 393 25.26 5.85 -15.93
C VAL A 393 26.38 5.74 -16.94
N ILE A 394 27.32 4.82 -16.68
CA ILE A 394 28.43 4.46 -17.58
C ILE A 394 28.45 2.94 -17.73
N ALA A 395 28.16 2.44 -18.92
CA ALA A 395 28.21 1.02 -19.23
C ALA A 395 29.61 0.62 -19.69
N LYS A 396 30.11 -0.49 -19.16
CA LYS A 396 31.38 -1.14 -19.55
C LYS A 396 31.20 -2.66 -19.56
N GLY A 397 30.78 -3.19 -20.70
CA GLY A 397 30.38 -4.58 -20.83
C GLY A 397 29.13 -4.90 -20.00
N GLU A 398 29.18 -5.97 -19.26
CA GLU A 398 28.06 -6.42 -18.41
C GLU A 398 27.85 -5.55 -17.15
N LEU A 399 28.74 -4.59 -16.88
CA LEU A 399 28.68 -3.72 -15.70
C LEU A 399 28.24 -2.31 -16.08
N VAL A 400 27.21 -1.80 -15.42
CA VAL A 400 26.72 -0.43 -15.54
C VAL A 400 26.97 0.30 -14.23
N ASN A 401 27.96 1.20 -14.23
CA ASN A 401 28.18 2.09 -13.10
C ASN A 401 27.16 3.22 -13.15
N PHE A 402 26.65 3.63 -12.02
CA PHE A 402 25.73 4.75 -11.91
C PHE A 402 26.07 5.64 -10.74
N ASP A 403 25.74 6.92 -10.90
CA ASP A 403 25.75 7.90 -9.81
C ASP A 403 24.46 8.73 -9.85
N ALA A 404 24.00 9.18 -8.68
CA ALA A 404 22.83 10.03 -8.57
C ALA A 404 22.85 10.87 -7.30
N ASN A 405 22.11 11.98 -7.34
CA ASN A 405 21.79 12.78 -6.17
C ASN A 405 20.30 13.17 -6.23
N VAL A 406 19.63 13.07 -5.10
CA VAL A 406 18.25 13.50 -4.93
C VAL A 406 18.20 14.59 -3.88
N LEU A 407 17.64 15.72 -4.23
CA LEU A 407 17.33 16.81 -3.30
C LEU A 407 15.81 16.88 -3.16
N SER A 408 15.30 16.80 -1.95
CA SER A 408 13.85 16.89 -1.72
C SER A 408 13.48 17.62 -0.44
N ASP A 409 12.20 17.99 -0.33
CA ASP A 409 11.65 18.56 0.90
C ASP A 409 11.68 17.57 2.08
N LEU A 410 11.82 16.27 1.81
CA LEU A 410 11.98 15.22 2.81
C LEU A 410 13.44 15.00 3.23
N GLY A 411 14.39 15.58 2.53
CA GLY A 411 15.81 15.39 2.78
C GLY A 411 16.59 15.17 1.48
N GLU A 412 17.85 14.85 1.62
CA GLU A 412 18.80 14.69 0.51
C GLU A 412 19.35 13.28 0.50
N LEU A 413 19.33 12.63 -0.66
CA LEU A 413 20.09 11.41 -0.92
C LEU A 413 21.28 11.80 -1.79
N LYS A 414 22.46 11.80 -1.19
CA LYS A 414 23.72 12.22 -1.83
C LYS A 414 24.66 11.04 -2.04
N ASP A 415 25.60 11.26 -2.94
CA ASP A 415 26.68 10.32 -3.22
C ASP A 415 26.18 8.88 -3.50
N ILE A 416 24.99 8.79 -4.12
CA ILE A 416 24.52 7.51 -4.62
C ILE A 416 25.51 7.09 -5.71
N LYS A 417 26.26 6.04 -5.46
CA LYS A 417 27.21 5.45 -6.41
C LYS A 417 27.08 3.95 -6.37
N GLY A 418 26.92 3.37 -7.53
CA GLY A 418 26.71 1.95 -7.59
C GLY A 418 27.09 1.31 -8.90
N VAL A 419 26.91 0.01 -8.92
CA VAL A 419 27.14 -0.83 -10.09
C VAL A 419 25.94 -1.76 -10.25
N TYR A 420 25.41 -1.83 -11.45
CA TYR A 420 24.44 -2.83 -11.87
C TYR A 420 25.13 -3.87 -12.73
N ASP A 421 25.12 -5.11 -12.29
CA ASP A 421 25.57 -6.28 -13.05
C ASP A 421 24.38 -6.81 -13.86
N LEU A 422 24.41 -6.55 -15.17
CA LEU A 422 23.36 -6.95 -16.12
C LEU A 422 23.21 -8.48 -16.22
N LYS A 423 24.32 -9.22 -16.04
CA LYS A 423 24.33 -10.68 -16.15
C LYS A 423 23.66 -11.34 -14.96
N ASN A 424 23.99 -10.87 -13.75
CA ASN A 424 23.51 -11.47 -12.50
C ASN A 424 22.28 -10.74 -11.93
N SER A 425 21.80 -9.67 -12.58
CA SER A 425 20.69 -8.83 -12.11
C SER A 425 20.89 -8.34 -10.67
N GLN A 426 22.13 -7.93 -10.36
CA GLN A 426 22.52 -7.45 -9.04
C GLN A 426 22.84 -5.97 -9.07
N ILE A 427 22.39 -5.25 -8.05
CA ILE A 427 22.72 -3.83 -7.82
C ILE A 427 23.49 -3.74 -6.51
N PHE A 428 24.65 -3.12 -6.55
CA PHE A 428 25.35 -2.65 -5.36
C PHE A 428 25.40 -1.14 -5.39
N SER A 429 25.01 -0.47 -4.30
CA SER A 429 25.05 0.99 -4.20
C SER A 429 25.46 1.46 -2.82
N LYS A 430 26.24 2.53 -2.77
CA LYS A 430 26.50 3.35 -1.57
C LYS A 430 25.70 4.62 -1.64
N PHE A 431 25.33 5.17 -0.49
CA PHE A 431 24.55 6.41 -0.42
C PHE A 431 24.71 7.09 0.95
N ALA A 432 24.38 8.39 0.97
CA ALA A 432 24.21 9.16 2.20
C ALA A 432 22.82 9.78 2.22
N LEU A 433 22.08 9.59 3.32
CA LEU A 433 20.77 10.18 3.57
C LEU A 433 20.94 11.30 4.61
N LEU A 434 20.51 12.51 4.27
CA LEU A 434 20.59 13.68 5.12
C LEU A 434 19.21 14.30 5.31
N ILE A 435 18.76 14.46 6.55
CA ILE A 435 17.64 15.32 6.92
C ILE A 435 18.25 16.54 7.62
N SER A 436 18.52 17.59 6.84
CA SER A 436 19.17 18.80 7.32
C SER A 436 18.20 19.83 7.89
N ASP A 437 16.93 19.79 7.48
CA ASP A 437 15.84 20.66 7.92
C ASP A 437 14.67 19.86 8.51
N PRO A 438 14.68 19.61 9.84
CA PRO A 438 13.62 18.87 10.52
C PRO A 438 12.22 19.50 10.41
N GLU A 439 12.12 20.84 10.39
CA GLU A 439 10.83 21.53 10.31
C GLU A 439 10.19 21.37 8.92
N LYS A 440 11.00 21.45 7.88
CA LYS A 440 10.54 21.19 6.51
C LYS A 440 10.12 19.75 6.33
N PHE A 441 10.90 18.80 6.86
CA PHE A 441 10.54 17.38 6.89
C PHE A 441 9.19 17.15 7.57
N LYS A 442 8.97 17.73 8.75
CA LYS A 442 7.70 17.66 9.49
C LYS A 442 6.54 18.25 8.71
N ALA A 443 6.75 19.40 8.07
CA ALA A 443 5.70 20.07 7.29
C ALA A 443 5.19 19.19 6.13
N VAL A 444 6.07 18.39 5.52
CA VAL A 444 5.77 17.55 4.37
C VAL A 444 5.35 16.13 4.79
N SER A 445 6.13 15.48 5.62
CA SER A 445 5.87 14.09 6.05
C SER A 445 4.72 13.98 7.04
N GLY A 446 4.52 14.99 7.89
CA GLY A 446 3.64 14.95 9.05
C GLY A 446 4.30 14.36 10.30
N PHE A 447 5.51 13.80 10.18
CA PHE A 447 6.27 13.25 11.29
C PHE A 447 7.28 14.25 11.82
N GLU A 448 7.41 14.34 13.13
CA GLU A 448 8.36 15.23 13.77
C GLU A 448 9.70 14.53 14.00
N VAL A 449 10.78 15.08 13.43
CA VAL A 449 12.16 14.75 13.79
C VAL A 449 12.75 15.97 14.45
N GLY A 450 13.19 15.86 15.69
CA GLY A 450 13.66 17.03 16.44
C GLY A 450 15.11 17.38 16.15
N SER A 451 15.88 16.49 15.51
CA SER A 451 17.29 16.70 15.21
C SER A 451 17.61 16.37 13.74
N LYS A 452 18.72 16.92 13.26
CA LYS A 452 19.27 16.56 11.96
C LYS A 452 19.68 15.09 11.97
N MET A 453 19.46 14.41 10.83
CA MET A 453 19.87 13.02 10.64
C MET A 453 20.88 12.93 9.52
N VAL A 454 21.93 12.17 9.72
CA VAL A 454 22.98 11.89 8.74
C VAL A 454 23.29 10.40 8.77
N LEU A 455 22.83 9.69 7.77
CA LEU A 455 23.02 8.25 7.66
C LEU A 455 23.81 7.94 6.38
N VAL A 456 24.81 7.10 6.49
CA VAL A 456 25.57 6.59 5.36
C VAL A 456 25.42 5.08 5.29
N GLY A 457 25.39 4.56 4.10
CA GLY A 457 25.20 3.12 3.95
C GLY A 457 25.54 2.58 2.57
N ASP A 458 25.42 1.29 2.49
CA ASP A 458 25.45 0.54 1.25
C ASP A 458 24.33 -0.50 1.21
N VAL A 459 23.90 -0.83 0.01
CA VAL A 459 22.83 -1.79 -0.25
C VAL A 459 23.20 -2.69 -1.40
N MET A 460 22.94 -3.98 -1.25
CA MET A 460 22.97 -4.96 -2.32
C MET A 460 21.56 -5.48 -2.57
N VAL A 461 21.10 -5.36 -3.82
CA VAL A 461 19.81 -5.87 -4.29
C VAL A 461 20.05 -6.98 -5.29
N LYS A 462 19.40 -8.12 -5.09
CA LYS A 462 19.45 -9.27 -5.99
C LYS A 462 18.03 -9.72 -6.30
N GLU A 463 17.72 -9.95 -7.57
CA GLU A 463 16.38 -10.37 -8.00
C GLU A 463 15.26 -9.49 -7.43
N SER A 464 15.47 -8.16 -7.40
CA SER A 464 14.56 -7.15 -6.84
C SER A 464 14.30 -7.24 -5.32
N LYS A 465 15.14 -7.97 -4.56
CA LYS A 465 15.10 -8.07 -3.10
C LYS A 465 16.38 -7.52 -2.49
N ILE A 466 16.26 -6.91 -1.33
CA ILE A 466 17.43 -6.51 -0.53
C ILE A 466 18.10 -7.76 0.00
N ASP A 467 19.35 -8.01 -0.42
CA ASP A 467 20.19 -9.09 0.03
C ASP A 467 21.09 -8.65 1.21
N GLU A 468 21.72 -7.48 1.06
CA GLU A 468 22.46 -6.84 2.13
C GLU A 468 22.13 -5.35 2.22
N LEU A 469 22.06 -4.82 3.44
CA LEU A 469 21.96 -3.39 3.75
C LEU A 469 22.81 -3.10 4.97
N ASN A 470 23.75 -2.16 4.86
CA ASN A 470 24.45 -1.58 5.98
C ASN A 470 24.10 -0.09 6.04
N LEU A 471 23.66 0.39 7.19
CA LEU A 471 23.28 1.78 7.41
C LEU A 471 23.78 2.23 8.76
N GLY A 472 24.49 3.33 8.82
CA GLY A 472 25.00 3.88 10.07
C GLY A 472 25.10 5.38 10.07
N GLY A 473 25.04 5.98 11.27
CA GLY A 473 25.19 7.43 11.41
C GLY A 473 24.40 8.04 12.55
N ASP A 474 24.16 9.34 12.43
CA ASP A 474 23.44 10.14 13.43
C ASP A 474 21.94 10.11 13.17
N ALA A 475 21.17 9.65 14.16
CA ALA A 475 19.69 9.65 14.13
C ALA A 475 19.14 9.82 15.55
N PHE A 476 18.04 10.57 15.70
CA PHE A 476 17.37 10.80 16.97
C PHE A 476 18.32 11.35 18.05
N ALA A 477 19.25 12.23 17.65
CA ALA A 477 20.33 12.75 18.49
C ALA A 477 21.23 11.67 19.13
N GLY A 478 21.28 10.47 18.54
CA GLY A 478 22.10 9.33 18.94
C GLY A 478 22.82 8.70 17.74
N LYS A 479 23.31 7.48 17.90
CA LYS A 479 24.02 6.73 16.87
C LYS A 479 23.21 5.49 16.46
N LEU A 480 22.83 5.42 15.20
CA LEU A 480 22.12 4.28 14.59
C LEU A 480 23.10 3.44 13.78
N ASN A 481 23.01 2.12 13.92
CA ASN A 481 23.60 1.14 13.01
C ASN A 481 22.54 0.09 12.70
N VAL A 482 22.37 -0.23 11.43
CA VAL A 482 21.47 -1.26 10.93
C VAL A 482 22.23 -2.11 9.93
N THR A 483 22.23 -3.41 10.13
CA THR A 483 22.74 -4.39 9.16
C THR A 483 21.61 -5.37 8.85
N ILE A 484 21.32 -5.54 7.57
CA ILE A 484 20.45 -6.60 7.06
C ILE A 484 21.30 -7.47 6.15
N LYS A 485 21.27 -8.79 6.36
CA LYS A 485 21.95 -9.77 5.52
C LYS A 485 21.17 -11.06 5.48
N ASN A 486 20.85 -11.55 4.28
CA ASN A 486 20.07 -12.78 4.11
C ASN A 486 18.81 -12.79 4.98
N GLU A 487 18.01 -11.73 4.91
CA GLU A 487 16.79 -11.50 5.72
C GLU A 487 17.00 -11.48 7.25
N SER A 488 18.26 -11.44 7.71
CA SER A 488 18.60 -11.26 9.13
C SER A 488 18.90 -9.80 9.42
N LEU A 489 18.27 -9.25 10.47
CA LEU A 489 18.45 -7.88 10.96
C LEU A 489 19.35 -7.86 12.19
N ASP A 490 20.30 -6.94 12.23
CA ASP A 490 20.99 -6.49 13.45
C ASP A 490 20.88 -4.96 13.50
N LEU A 491 20.22 -4.43 14.53
CA LEU A 491 20.02 -3.00 14.74
C LEU A 491 20.54 -2.60 16.11
N SER A 492 21.32 -1.53 16.12
CA SER A 492 21.80 -0.87 17.35
C SER A 492 21.55 0.62 17.26
N LEU A 493 20.80 1.17 18.22
CA LEU A 493 20.60 2.60 18.41
C LEU A 493 21.14 2.95 19.80
N LYS A 494 22.11 3.85 19.88
CA LYS A 494 22.80 4.22 21.13
C LYS A 494 22.60 5.69 21.44
N GLU A 495 22.37 5.97 22.73
CA GLU A 495 22.24 7.33 23.29
C GLU A 495 21.21 8.22 22.60
N ALA A 496 20.21 7.62 21.92
CA ALA A 496 19.15 8.36 21.25
C ALA A 496 18.25 9.05 22.27
N GLN A 497 17.67 10.18 21.87
CA GLN A 497 16.71 10.90 22.71
C GLN A 497 15.32 10.31 22.55
N LEU A 498 14.76 9.77 23.63
CA LEU A 498 13.41 9.18 23.63
C LEU A 498 12.34 10.15 23.12
N GLY A 499 12.45 11.45 23.49
CA GLY A 499 11.52 12.47 23.01
C GLY A 499 11.47 12.62 21.49
N GLU A 500 12.58 12.37 20.79
CA GLU A 500 12.65 12.37 19.33
C GLU A 500 11.94 11.14 18.73
N ILE A 501 12.11 9.97 19.38
CA ILE A 501 11.45 8.73 18.94
C ILE A 501 9.93 8.83 19.14
N LEU A 502 9.49 9.38 20.27
CA LEU A 502 8.07 9.61 20.56
C LEU A 502 7.44 10.59 19.56
N ALA A 503 8.14 11.70 19.24
CA ALA A 503 7.68 12.67 18.27
C ALA A 503 7.52 12.04 16.86
N LEU A 504 8.45 11.19 16.44
CA LEU A 504 8.36 10.48 15.16
C LEU A 504 7.12 9.56 15.10
N SER A 505 6.74 8.93 16.21
CA SER A 505 5.55 8.07 16.27
C SER A 505 4.22 8.83 16.37
N GLY A 506 4.25 10.16 16.29
CA GLY A 506 3.06 11.03 16.37
C GLY A 506 2.54 11.22 17.79
N ASN A 507 3.34 10.83 18.80
CA ASN A 507 3.00 11.04 20.20
C ASN A 507 3.60 12.35 20.72
N ASP A 508 2.95 12.97 21.70
CA ASP A 508 3.52 14.08 22.45
C ASP A 508 4.82 13.64 23.12
N ARG A 509 5.77 14.55 23.27
CA ARG A 509 7.02 14.31 24.01
C ARG A 509 6.76 14.20 25.51
N LEU A 510 6.09 13.12 25.93
CA LEU A 510 5.70 12.87 27.33
C LEU A 510 6.90 12.79 28.29
N ALA A 511 8.03 12.37 27.76
CA ALA A 511 9.24 12.19 28.51
C ALA A 511 10.47 12.26 27.58
N ASN A 512 11.64 12.45 28.18
CA ASN A 512 12.91 12.30 27.49
C ASN A 512 13.85 11.41 28.30
N ALA A 513 14.67 10.62 27.63
CA ALA A 513 15.65 9.72 28.19
C ALA A 513 16.72 9.41 27.15
N LYS A 514 17.86 8.93 27.59
CA LYS A 514 18.83 8.29 26.71
C LYS A 514 18.36 6.88 26.41
N ALA A 515 17.95 6.64 25.17
CA ALA A 515 17.47 5.35 24.72
C ALA A 515 18.60 4.56 24.05
N ASN A 516 18.82 3.34 24.52
CA ASN A 516 19.67 2.35 23.88
C ASN A 516 18.79 1.18 23.43
N VAL A 517 18.78 0.90 22.13
CA VAL A 517 17.99 -0.18 21.53
C VAL A 517 18.92 -1.13 20.81
N GLN A 518 18.76 -2.41 21.08
CA GLN A 518 19.37 -3.47 20.29
C GLN A 518 18.26 -4.39 19.79
N ALA A 519 18.24 -4.67 18.50
CA ALA A 519 17.26 -5.58 17.93
C ALA A 519 17.94 -6.56 16.96
N LYS A 520 17.51 -7.81 17.01
CA LYS A 520 17.91 -8.86 16.06
C LYS A 520 16.67 -9.49 15.48
N GLY A 521 16.67 -9.68 14.17
CA GLY A 521 15.55 -10.26 13.46
C GLY A 521 15.97 -11.35 12.50
N GLN A 522 15.05 -12.24 12.18
CA GLN A 522 15.21 -13.26 11.15
C GLN A 522 13.98 -13.30 10.28
N ASN A 523 14.17 -13.63 8.99
CA ASN A 523 13.09 -13.70 8.01
C ASN A 523 12.26 -12.40 7.94
N ILE A 524 12.90 -11.24 8.08
CA ILE A 524 12.21 -9.94 8.26
C ILE A 524 11.34 -9.52 7.07
N PHE A 525 11.58 -10.07 5.89
CA PHE A 525 10.78 -9.83 4.68
C PHE A 525 9.76 -10.94 4.40
N SER A 526 9.68 -11.96 5.27
CA SER A 526 8.73 -13.06 5.13
C SER A 526 7.36 -12.72 5.74
N LYS A 527 6.38 -13.61 5.53
CA LYS A 527 5.06 -13.50 6.19
C LYS A 527 5.12 -13.77 7.70
N ASN A 528 6.17 -14.44 8.19
CA ASN A 528 6.34 -14.79 9.59
C ASN A 528 7.71 -14.31 10.10
N PRO A 529 7.93 -12.99 10.22
CA PRO A 529 9.18 -12.46 10.76
C PRO A 529 9.31 -12.75 12.25
N SER A 530 10.54 -12.85 12.74
CA SER A 530 10.81 -12.86 14.16
C SER A 530 11.82 -11.76 14.51
N VAL A 531 11.55 -11.02 15.58
CA VAL A 531 12.43 -9.94 16.04
C VAL A 531 12.51 -9.98 17.57
N THR A 532 13.73 -10.04 18.10
CA THR A 532 13.97 -9.81 19.52
C THR A 532 14.61 -8.44 19.69
N ALA A 533 14.19 -7.68 20.70
CA ALA A 533 14.77 -6.38 21.00
C ALA A 533 14.94 -6.16 22.50
N THR A 534 15.98 -5.42 22.86
CA THR A 534 16.18 -4.88 24.20
C THR A 534 16.21 -3.36 24.13
N ILE A 535 15.51 -2.71 25.07
CA ILE A 535 15.41 -1.25 25.16
C ILE A 535 15.83 -0.87 26.58
N ALA A 536 16.89 -0.09 26.70
CA ALA A 536 17.30 0.52 27.96
C ALA A 536 17.07 2.03 27.88
N LEU A 537 16.32 2.58 28.84
CA LEU A 537 16.10 4.00 29.01
C LEU A 537 16.86 4.47 30.25
N ASN A 538 17.81 5.38 30.07
CA ASN A 538 18.64 5.92 31.13
C ASN A 538 18.44 7.43 31.24
N ASP A 539 18.69 7.99 32.43
CA ASP A 539 18.60 9.43 32.73
C ASP A 539 17.23 10.04 32.33
N GLY A 540 16.18 9.23 32.45
CA GLY A 540 14.83 9.62 32.04
C GLY A 540 14.28 10.74 32.89
N LYS A 541 13.57 11.69 32.25
CA LYS A 541 12.82 12.78 32.88
C LYS A 541 11.45 12.89 32.23
N PHE A 542 10.42 13.00 33.05
CA PHE A 542 9.07 13.26 32.56
C PHE A 542 8.93 14.72 32.11
N ASN A 543 8.11 14.93 31.08
CA ASN A 543 7.75 16.29 30.66
C ASN A 543 6.54 16.77 31.47
N ALA A 544 6.82 17.49 32.57
CA ALA A 544 5.79 17.93 33.50
C ALA A 544 4.72 18.82 32.84
N ALA A 545 5.09 19.65 31.87
CA ALA A 545 4.14 20.52 31.15
C ALA A 545 3.13 19.71 30.31
N VAL A 546 3.62 18.73 29.55
CA VAL A 546 2.77 17.87 28.71
C VAL A 546 1.89 16.98 29.59
N LEU A 547 2.48 16.36 30.63
CA LEU A 547 1.73 15.49 31.55
C LEU A 547 0.70 16.28 32.37
N SER A 548 1.01 17.51 32.76
CA SER A 548 0.04 18.36 33.48
C SER A 548 -1.19 18.66 32.63
N LYS A 549 -1.00 18.93 31.33
CA LYS A 549 -2.08 19.17 30.39
C LYS A 549 -2.91 17.89 30.15
N MET A 550 -2.22 16.74 29.98
CA MET A 550 -2.87 15.45 29.76
C MET A 550 -3.70 14.97 30.94
N LEU A 551 -3.19 15.15 32.17
CA LEU A 551 -3.82 14.68 33.40
C LEU A 551 -4.81 15.71 34.01
N ASP A 552 -4.88 16.92 33.47
CA ASP A 552 -5.60 18.06 34.04
C ASP A 552 -5.24 18.28 35.54
N LYS A 553 -3.97 18.07 35.85
CA LYS A 553 -3.36 18.16 37.19
C LYS A 553 -1.93 18.65 37.06
N LYS A 554 -1.47 19.46 38.04
CA LYS A 554 -0.09 19.92 38.07
C LYS A 554 0.86 18.74 38.37
N PHE A 555 1.51 18.21 37.32
CA PHE A 555 2.49 17.14 37.47
C PHE A 555 3.77 17.67 38.11
N PRO A 556 4.42 16.93 39.03
CA PRO A 556 5.64 17.40 39.69
C PRO A 556 6.79 17.54 38.67
N GLU A 557 7.64 18.55 38.93
CA GLU A 557 8.80 18.84 38.09
C GLU A 557 9.99 17.95 38.50
N ASN A 558 10.89 17.69 37.53
CA ASN A 558 12.14 16.94 37.75
C ASN A 558 11.99 15.45 38.12
N GLU A 559 10.82 14.88 37.95
CA GLU A 559 10.61 13.45 38.20
C GLU A 559 11.40 12.62 37.18
N LYS A 560 12.13 11.61 37.68
CA LYS A 560 13.07 10.78 36.90
C LYS A 560 12.52 9.38 36.70
N PHE A 561 13.02 8.73 35.69
CA PHE A 561 12.76 7.31 35.44
C PHE A 561 13.93 6.62 34.77
N SER A 562 13.93 5.31 34.80
CA SER A 562 14.74 4.41 34.00
C SER A 562 13.94 3.16 33.64
N SER A 563 14.30 2.47 32.59
CA SER A 563 13.58 1.27 32.16
C SER A 563 14.50 0.33 31.41
N ASN A 564 14.30 -0.97 31.61
CA ASN A 564 14.89 -2.03 30.80
C ASN A 564 13.76 -2.93 30.35
N LEU A 565 13.55 -2.99 29.03
CA LEU A 565 12.50 -3.76 28.39
C LEU A 565 13.10 -4.76 27.41
N SER A 566 12.54 -5.94 27.35
CA SER A 566 12.82 -6.96 26.35
C SER A 566 11.54 -7.23 25.54
N LEU A 567 11.67 -7.34 24.25
CA LEU A 567 10.60 -7.62 23.31
C LEU A 567 10.95 -8.87 22.50
N ASP A 568 9.97 -9.71 22.26
CA ASP A 568 10.06 -10.88 21.37
C ASP A 568 8.83 -10.91 20.48
N TYR A 569 9.00 -10.56 19.22
CA TYR A 569 7.96 -10.55 18.20
C TYR A 569 8.10 -11.77 17.30
N LYS A 570 7.02 -12.57 17.21
CA LYS A 570 6.99 -13.73 16.33
C LYS A 570 5.58 -13.90 15.74
N GLY A 571 5.47 -13.79 14.44
CA GLY A 571 4.17 -13.80 13.75
C GLY A 571 3.31 -12.60 14.17
N ASP A 572 2.13 -12.86 14.75
CA ASP A 572 1.22 -11.81 15.24
C ASP A 572 1.38 -11.53 16.74
N ILE A 573 2.31 -12.19 17.44
CA ILE A 573 2.45 -12.10 18.89
C ILE A 573 3.71 -11.31 19.24
N VAL A 574 3.54 -10.27 20.05
CA VAL A 574 4.60 -9.53 20.73
C VAL A 574 4.61 -9.92 22.20
N LYS A 575 5.66 -10.60 22.67
CA LYS A 575 5.92 -10.77 24.11
C LYS A 575 6.82 -9.65 24.58
N PHE A 576 6.58 -9.17 25.80
CA PHE A 576 7.40 -8.13 26.37
C PHE A 576 7.59 -8.36 27.88
N SER A 577 8.78 -8.03 28.36
CA SER A 577 9.12 -8.14 29.78
C SER A 577 10.08 -7.03 30.19
N GLY A 578 10.17 -6.75 31.49
CA GLY A 578 11.10 -5.78 32.01
C GLY A 578 10.63 -5.02 33.22
N ASP A 579 11.31 -3.91 33.49
CA ASP A 579 11.03 -3.02 34.62
C ASP A 579 11.00 -1.57 34.17
N PHE A 580 10.15 -0.79 34.83
CA PHE A 580 10.12 0.66 34.73
C PHE A 580 10.20 1.24 36.13
N LEU A 581 11.31 1.89 36.43
CA LEU A 581 11.59 2.46 37.75
C LEU A 581 11.48 3.96 37.67
N SER A 582 10.73 4.56 38.58
CA SER A 582 10.62 6.01 38.62
C SER A 582 10.64 6.57 40.06
N SER A 583 10.91 7.86 40.15
CA SER A 583 10.83 8.59 41.43
C SER A 583 9.43 8.61 42.05
N LEU A 584 8.39 8.38 41.22
CA LEU A 584 6.99 8.34 41.66
C LEU A 584 6.52 6.95 42.05
N ALA A 585 6.79 5.96 41.24
CA ALA A 585 6.36 4.58 41.37
C ALA A 585 7.25 3.65 40.54
N ASP A 586 7.51 2.47 41.01
CA ASP A 586 8.19 1.41 40.30
C ASP A 586 7.16 0.42 39.71
N ILE A 587 7.35 0.05 38.48
CA ILE A 587 6.64 -1.06 37.83
C ILE A 587 7.69 -2.15 37.58
N LYS A 588 7.57 -3.28 38.27
CA LYS A 588 8.56 -4.37 38.27
C LYS A 588 7.95 -5.66 37.76
N GLY A 589 8.81 -6.51 37.21
CA GLY A 589 8.44 -7.84 36.75
C GLY A 589 7.30 -7.78 35.71
N VAL A 590 7.36 -6.80 34.81
CA VAL A 590 6.44 -6.74 33.67
C VAL A 590 6.64 -7.99 32.84
N ASP A 591 5.59 -8.75 32.63
CA ASP A 591 5.54 -9.92 31.77
C ASP A 591 4.22 -9.91 31.01
N GLY A 592 4.28 -9.80 29.71
CA GLY A 592 3.08 -9.65 28.90
C GLY A 592 3.21 -10.14 27.48
N SER A 593 2.07 -10.25 26.84
CA SER A 593 1.96 -10.56 25.41
C SER A 593 0.81 -9.77 24.78
N PHE A 594 1.03 -9.36 23.56
CA PHE A 594 0.04 -8.67 22.74
C PHE A 594 -0.12 -9.39 21.40
N ASP A 595 -1.34 -9.84 21.10
CA ASP A 595 -1.71 -10.40 19.79
C ASP A 595 -2.19 -9.25 18.90
N VAL A 596 -1.39 -8.89 17.92
CA VAL A 596 -1.65 -7.76 16.99
C VAL A 596 -2.89 -8.02 16.13
N GLY A 597 -3.08 -9.28 15.68
CA GLY A 597 -4.20 -9.66 14.83
C GLY A 597 -5.56 -9.61 15.55
N LYS A 598 -5.58 -9.97 16.83
CA LYS A 598 -6.80 -9.99 17.66
C LYS A 598 -6.96 -8.75 18.53
N SER A 599 -5.93 -7.89 18.62
CA SER A 599 -5.87 -6.73 19.53
C SER A 599 -6.10 -7.13 21.00
N THR A 600 -5.55 -8.30 21.43
CA THR A 600 -5.68 -8.80 22.80
C THR A 600 -4.38 -8.68 23.57
N LEU A 601 -4.50 -8.22 24.81
CA LEU A 601 -3.41 -8.05 25.76
C LEU A 601 -3.52 -9.07 26.90
N SER A 602 -2.39 -9.66 27.30
CA SER A 602 -2.20 -10.34 28.59
C SER A 602 -0.99 -9.72 29.27
N LEU A 603 -1.16 -9.26 30.49
CA LEU A 603 -0.15 -8.50 31.20
C LEU A 603 -0.15 -8.87 32.69
N LYS A 604 1.02 -9.04 33.27
CA LYS A 604 1.26 -9.18 34.72
C LYS A 604 2.41 -8.24 35.11
N LEU A 605 2.25 -7.53 36.18
CA LEU A 605 3.26 -6.64 36.74
C LEU A 605 3.06 -6.42 38.25
N GLN A 606 4.10 -5.95 38.92
CA GLN A 606 4.05 -5.44 40.26
C GLN A 606 4.23 -3.90 40.24
N ALA A 607 3.25 -3.16 40.77
CA ALA A 607 3.38 -1.73 40.96
C ALA A 607 3.72 -1.45 42.44
N VAL A 608 4.76 -0.63 42.66
CA VAL A 608 5.27 -0.28 43.97
C VAL A 608 5.38 1.23 44.10
N VAL A 609 4.67 1.79 45.08
CA VAL A 609 4.78 3.20 45.44
C VAL A 609 5.37 3.26 46.86
N SER A 610 6.64 3.63 46.95
CA SER A 610 7.37 3.68 48.20
C SER A 610 6.84 4.73 49.18
N GLU A 611 6.31 5.84 48.69
CA GLU A 611 5.71 6.93 49.40
C GLU A 611 4.48 7.45 48.68
N LEU A 612 3.30 7.19 49.20
CA LEU A 612 2.05 7.60 48.52
C LEU A 612 1.94 9.14 48.35
N ASN A 613 2.63 9.91 49.18
CA ASN A 613 2.65 11.37 49.05
C ASN A 613 3.27 11.88 47.73
N LYS A 614 4.09 11.09 47.07
CA LYS A 614 4.59 11.39 45.75
C LYS A 614 3.46 11.46 44.68
N LEU A 615 2.33 10.82 45.00
CA LEU A 615 1.13 10.84 44.15
C LEU A 615 0.07 11.83 44.63
N ALA A 616 0.40 12.68 45.65
CA ALA A 616 -0.51 13.68 46.21
C ALA A 616 -1.11 14.62 45.14
N PHE A 617 -0.36 14.92 44.06
CA PHE A 617 -0.83 15.76 42.98
C PHE A 617 -2.04 15.17 42.24
N LEU A 618 -2.18 13.84 42.16
CA LEU A 618 -3.33 13.16 41.60
C LEU A 618 -4.54 13.25 42.51
N ALA A 619 -4.31 13.06 43.81
CA ALA A 619 -5.36 13.03 44.81
C ALA A 619 -5.82 14.45 45.25
N GLY A 620 -5.03 15.50 44.95
CA GLY A 620 -5.30 16.88 45.41
C GLY A 620 -5.14 17.08 46.90
N ARG A 621 -4.48 16.16 47.63
CA ARG A 621 -4.22 16.18 49.08
C ARG A 621 -3.00 15.35 49.42
N GLU A 622 -2.44 15.54 50.61
CA GLU A 622 -1.38 14.68 51.12
C GLU A 622 -1.87 13.25 51.35
N LEU A 623 -1.02 12.30 50.96
CA LEU A 623 -1.25 10.88 51.14
C LEU A 623 -0.10 10.29 51.96
N HIS A 624 -0.40 9.35 52.82
CA HIS A 624 0.60 8.73 53.71
C HIS A 624 0.66 7.22 53.50
N GLY A 625 1.84 6.64 53.70
CA GLY A 625 2.06 5.20 53.60
C GLY A 625 2.74 4.79 52.28
N LYS A 626 2.79 3.51 52.10
CA LYS A 626 3.32 2.83 50.93
C LYS A 626 2.25 1.95 50.28
N PHE A 627 2.43 1.59 49.02
CA PHE A 627 1.52 0.72 48.33
C PHE A 627 2.30 -0.19 47.37
N ALA A 628 2.05 -1.49 47.46
CA ALA A 628 2.58 -2.48 46.48
C ALA A 628 1.43 -3.40 46.07
N THR A 629 1.28 -3.61 44.79
CA THR A 629 0.21 -4.44 44.22
C THR A 629 0.69 -5.26 43.05
N LEU A 630 0.23 -6.51 42.99
CA LEU A 630 0.32 -7.33 41.78
C LEU A 630 -0.88 -7.01 40.90
N VAL A 631 -0.62 -6.64 39.66
CA VAL A 631 -1.64 -6.32 38.68
C VAL A 631 -1.60 -7.35 37.56
N THR A 632 -2.76 -7.87 37.17
CA THR A 632 -2.94 -8.65 35.95
C THR A 632 -4.00 -7.99 35.10
N ALA A 633 -3.78 -7.96 33.78
CA ALA A 633 -4.75 -7.42 32.83
C ALA A 633 -4.87 -8.35 31.64
N GLU A 634 -6.09 -8.66 31.25
CA GLU A 634 -6.38 -9.58 30.14
C GLU A 634 -7.58 -9.10 29.33
N GLY A 635 -7.55 -9.34 28.01
CA GLY A 635 -8.66 -9.06 27.11
C GLY A 635 -8.31 -8.18 25.93
N LYS A 636 -9.32 -7.68 25.22
CA LYS A 636 -9.13 -6.69 24.17
C LYS A 636 -8.76 -5.34 24.78
N VAL A 637 -7.94 -4.56 24.08
CA VAL A 637 -7.44 -3.25 24.57
C VAL A 637 -8.58 -2.28 24.96
N ASP A 638 -9.69 -2.34 24.25
CA ASP A 638 -10.89 -1.53 24.51
C ASP A 638 -11.83 -2.14 25.60
N ASP A 639 -11.61 -3.40 26.00
CA ASP A 639 -12.40 -4.11 27.03
C ASP A 639 -11.49 -5.00 27.90
N LEU A 640 -10.55 -4.37 28.60
CA LEU A 640 -9.63 -5.06 29.50
C LEU A 640 -10.29 -5.41 30.82
N SER A 641 -10.04 -6.63 31.28
CA SER A 641 -10.28 -7.08 32.65
C SER A 641 -8.99 -6.90 33.45
N VAL A 642 -9.01 -6.08 34.48
CA VAL A 642 -7.83 -5.78 35.33
C VAL A 642 -8.09 -6.27 36.74
N LYS A 643 -7.16 -7.04 37.30
CA LYS A 643 -7.18 -7.49 38.68
C LYS A 643 -5.94 -6.95 39.42
N ALA A 644 -6.13 -6.38 40.57
CA ALA A 644 -5.07 -5.89 41.44
C ALA A 644 -5.14 -6.55 42.82
N ILE A 645 -4.02 -7.07 43.30
CA ILE A 645 -3.91 -7.73 44.60
C ILE A 645 -2.74 -7.13 45.36
N SER A 646 -3.01 -6.71 46.60
CA SER A 646 -1.96 -6.27 47.53
C SER A 646 -2.12 -7.02 48.85
N ASP A 647 -1.04 -7.56 49.40
CA ASP A 647 -1.05 -8.29 50.68
C ASP A 647 -0.74 -7.39 51.88
N ASP A 648 -0.34 -6.15 51.66
CA ASP A 648 0.08 -5.22 52.71
C ASP A 648 -0.40 -3.76 52.45
N LEU A 649 -1.68 -3.60 52.05
CA LEU A 649 -2.26 -2.26 52.00
C LEU A 649 -2.83 -1.92 53.39
N PHE A 650 -2.21 -0.96 54.10
CA PHE A 650 -2.57 -0.62 55.46
C PHE A 650 -2.58 -1.85 56.42
N LYS A 651 -1.60 -2.75 56.27
CA LYS A 651 -1.49 -4.06 56.92
C LYS A 651 -2.64 -5.04 56.60
N GLY A 652 -3.47 -4.69 55.64
CA GLY A 652 -4.59 -5.52 55.15
C GLY A 652 -4.37 -6.05 53.75
N LYS A 653 -5.30 -6.90 53.28
CA LYS A 653 -5.27 -7.49 51.97
C LYS A 653 -6.30 -6.83 51.06
N LEU A 654 -5.84 -6.28 49.96
CA LEU A 654 -6.67 -5.71 48.89
C LEU A 654 -6.84 -6.72 47.75
N GLU A 655 -8.05 -6.86 47.26
CA GLU A 655 -8.37 -7.43 45.95
C GLU A 655 -9.30 -6.48 45.23
N ALA A 656 -8.91 -6.03 44.03
CA ALA A 656 -9.70 -5.13 43.20
C ALA A 656 -9.80 -5.67 41.79
N ASN A 657 -10.97 -5.62 41.18
CA ASN A 657 -11.27 -6.06 39.85
C ASN A 657 -11.94 -4.90 39.09
N TYR A 658 -11.48 -4.67 37.89
CA TYR A 658 -12.04 -3.66 36.98
C TYR A 658 -12.38 -4.30 35.64
N LYS A 659 -13.58 -4.10 35.13
CA LYS A 659 -14.00 -4.55 33.81
C LYS A 659 -15.14 -3.69 33.27
N GLY A 660 -15.06 -3.27 32.02
CA GLY A 660 -16.14 -2.56 31.31
C GLY A 660 -16.59 -1.23 31.92
N GLY A 661 -15.83 -0.67 32.86
CA GLY A 661 -16.18 0.52 33.64
C GLY A 661 -16.56 0.24 35.09
N ALA A 662 -16.86 -1.02 35.46
CA ALA A 662 -17.17 -1.44 36.80
C ALA A 662 -15.88 -1.76 37.57
N LEU A 663 -15.73 -1.17 38.77
CA LEU A 663 -14.67 -1.43 39.73
C LEU A 663 -15.27 -2.04 40.99
N ASP A 664 -14.81 -3.26 41.32
CA ASP A 664 -15.07 -3.93 42.60
C ASP A 664 -13.79 -3.97 43.42
N ALA A 665 -13.80 -3.56 44.67
CA ALA A 665 -12.65 -3.66 45.55
C ALA A 665 -13.02 -4.14 46.93
N VAL A 666 -12.23 -5.06 47.46
CA VAL A 666 -12.39 -5.58 48.84
C VAL A 666 -11.04 -5.44 49.56
N LEU A 667 -11.05 -4.74 50.68
CA LEU A 667 -9.90 -4.59 51.54
C LEU A 667 -10.20 -5.27 52.89
N LYS A 668 -9.46 -6.33 53.20
CA LYS A 668 -9.70 -7.13 54.44
C LYS A 668 -8.65 -6.87 55.49
N ASN A 669 -9.09 -6.81 56.72
CA ASN A 669 -8.30 -6.73 57.94
C ASN A 669 -7.27 -5.58 57.90
N PHE A 670 -7.64 -4.45 57.35
CA PHE A 670 -6.76 -3.28 57.27
C PHE A 670 -6.77 -2.45 58.54
N GLU A 671 -5.65 -1.79 58.84
CA GLU A 671 -5.54 -0.84 59.92
C GLU A 671 -6.25 0.47 59.54
N VAL A 672 -7.31 0.84 60.26
CA VAL A 672 -8.13 2.02 59.96
C VAL A 672 -7.30 3.30 59.99
N LYS A 673 -6.35 3.38 60.95
CA LYS A 673 -5.41 4.49 61.03
C LYS A 673 -4.62 4.73 59.74
N GLY A 674 -4.13 3.68 59.11
CA GLY A 674 -3.43 3.78 57.84
C GLY A 674 -4.30 4.37 56.74
N LEU A 675 -5.55 3.93 56.61
CA LEU A 675 -6.51 4.46 55.66
C LEU A 675 -6.84 5.95 55.94
N THR A 676 -7.16 6.31 57.16
CA THR A 676 -7.51 7.71 57.51
C THR A 676 -6.33 8.65 57.28
N GLN A 677 -5.13 8.28 57.65
CA GLN A 677 -3.92 9.05 57.39
C GLN A 677 -3.69 9.27 55.90
N THR A 678 -3.82 8.19 55.08
CA THR A 678 -3.68 8.28 53.60
C THR A 678 -4.76 9.18 53.00
N LEU A 679 -5.94 9.21 53.56
CA LEU A 679 -7.01 10.11 53.12
C LEU A 679 -6.83 11.55 53.66
N GLY A 680 -5.79 11.85 54.46
CA GLY A 680 -5.58 13.14 55.09
C GLY A 680 -6.67 13.49 56.10
N LEU A 681 -7.25 12.48 56.72
CA LEU A 681 -8.24 12.63 57.79
C LEU A 681 -7.56 12.45 59.14
N ASP A 682 -8.14 13.08 60.16
CA ASP A 682 -7.71 12.86 61.55
C ASP A 682 -7.74 11.37 61.86
N HIS A 683 -6.85 10.94 62.77
CA HIS A 683 -6.88 9.63 63.32
C HIS A 683 -8.14 9.46 64.17
N LEU A 684 -9.15 8.72 63.64
CA LEU A 684 -10.47 8.64 64.24
C LEU A 684 -10.72 7.35 65.03
N TYR A 685 -10.02 6.25 64.68
CA TYR A 685 -10.27 4.94 65.18
C TYR A 685 -9.03 4.07 65.26
N ASP A 686 -8.74 3.50 66.39
CA ASP A 686 -7.68 2.51 66.62
C ASP A 686 -8.30 1.11 66.59
N GLY A 687 -8.12 0.46 65.45
CA GLY A 687 -8.64 -0.90 65.20
C GLY A 687 -8.49 -1.28 63.73
N ASN A 688 -8.91 -2.49 63.42
CA ASN A 688 -8.92 -3.00 62.07
C ASN A 688 -10.32 -2.97 61.45
N GLY A 689 -10.39 -3.04 60.11
CA GLY A 689 -11.67 -3.07 59.39
C GLY A 689 -11.61 -3.94 58.17
N ASP A 690 -12.79 -4.22 57.64
CA ASP A 690 -12.97 -4.80 56.27
C ASP A 690 -13.79 -3.78 55.49
N ALA A 691 -13.36 -3.51 54.24
CA ALA A 691 -14.05 -2.56 53.36
C ALA A 691 -14.41 -3.23 52.05
N LYS A 692 -15.60 -2.89 51.56
CA LYS A 692 -16.05 -3.23 50.20
C LYS A 692 -16.39 -1.92 49.47
N PHE A 693 -15.99 -1.83 48.22
CA PHE A 693 -16.18 -0.67 47.35
C PHE A 693 -16.59 -1.13 45.95
N ASP A 694 -17.75 -0.68 45.51
CA ASP A 694 -18.29 -0.94 44.15
C ASP A 694 -18.47 0.42 43.46
N TYR A 695 -17.92 0.61 42.25
CA TYR A 695 -17.93 1.90 41.54
C TYR A 695 -18.03 1.78 40.05
N GLU A 696 -19.00 2.44 39.42
CA GLU A 696 -19.17 2.59 38.01
C GLU A 696 -18.51 3.89 37.51
N THR A 697 -17.37 3.76 36.88
CA THR A 697 -16.54 4.92 36.45
C THR A 697 -17.24 5.81 35.43
N LYS A 698 -18.01 5.22 34.48
CA LYS A 698 -18.73 5.96 33.45
C LYS A 698 -19.88 6.80 33.97
N GLN A 699 -20.61 6.28 34.94
CA GLN A 699 -21.76 6.95 35.56
C GLN A 699 -21.38 7.75 36.80
N LYS A 700 -20.16 7.56 37.32
CA LYS A 700 -19.66 8.12 38.57
C LYS A 700 -20.56 7.77 39.76
N LEU A 701 -21.06 6.53 39.76
CA LEU A 701 -21.92 5.99 40.80
C LEU A 701 -21.17 4.91 41.57
N GLY A 702 -21.31 4.86 42.89
CA GLY A 702 -20.68 3.84 43.69
C GLY A 702 -21.34 3.62 45.05
N LYS A 703 -20.92 2.54 45.68
CA LYS A 703 -21.28 2.16 47.03
C LYS A 703 -20.05 1.73 47.81
N PHE A 704 -20.06 1.98 49.07
CA PHE A 704 -19.03 1.45 49.96
C PHE A 704 -19.65 0.96 51.27
N ASP A 705 -19.01 -0.04 51.85
CA ASP A 705 -19.38 -0.66 53.13
C ASP A 705 -18.08 -0.94 53.92
N ILE A 706 -17.91 -0.37 55.08
CA ILE A 706 -16.77 -0.57 55.93
C ILE A 706 -17.26 -1.13 57.28
N LEU A 707 -16.77 -2.31 57.59
CA LEU A 707 -16.99 -2.98 58.86
C LEU A 707 -15.77 -2.74 59.76
N LEU A 708 -15.96 -2.04 60.84
CA LEU A 708 -14.93 -1.79 61.87
C LEU A 708 -14.97 -2.94 62.88
N LYS A 709 -13.82 -3.55 63.09
CA LYS A 709 -13.65 -4.60 64.08
C LYS A 709 -13.35 -3.98 65.44
N GLU A 710 -13.27 -4.84 66.50
CA GLU A 710 -12.98 -4.40 67.87
C GLU A 710 -11.85 -3.38 67.94
N GLY A 711 -12.12 -2.19 68.49
CA GLY A 711 -11.19 -1.10 68.62
C GLY A 711 -11.72 0.07 69.43
N HIS A 712 -10.98 1.16 69.44
CA HIS A 712 -11.25 2.36 70.19
C HIS A 712 -11.37 3.60 69.33
N LEU A 713 -12.18 4.57 69.76
CA LEU A 713 -12.09 5.91 69.17
C LEU A 713 -10.79 6.59 69.58
N ALA A 714 -10.13 7.24 68.65
CA ALA A 714 -8.94 8.01 68.93
C ALA A 714 -9.28 9.35 69.69
N SER A 715 -8.29 9.90 70.39
CA SER A 715 -8.42 11.21 70.98
C SER A 715 -8.37 12.32 69.94
N THR A 716 -9.48 12.98 69.71
CA THR A 716 -9.67 14.06 68.73
C THR A 716 -10.36 15.27 69.39
N ASN A 717 -10.42 16.40 68.68
CA ASN A 717 -11.19 17.53 69.16
C ASN A 717 -12.66 17.15 69.42
N LEU A 718 -13.25 16.32 68.60
CA LEU A 718 -14.63 15.84 68.78
C LEU A 718 -14.78 15.01 70.04
N THR A 719 -13.94 13.99 70.27
CA THR A 719 -14.02 13.10 71.42
C THR A 719 -13.69 13.80 72.70
N ASN A 720 -12.74 14.78 72.67
CA ASN A 720 -12.42 15.65 73.81
C ASN A 720 -13.56 16.60 74.14
N ASN A 721 -14.22 17.19 73.14
CA ASN A 721 -15.42 18.01 73.39
C ASN A 721 -16.54 17.17 73.97
N ILE A 722 -16.82 15.99 73.51
CA ILE A 722 -17.80 15.05 74.07
C ILE A 722 -17.47 14.78 75.58
N LYS A 723 -16.18 14.55 75.91
CA LYS A 723 -15.73 14.30 77.28
C LYS A 723 -15.96 15.52 78.15
N ILE A 724 -15.61 16.72 77.64
CA ILE A 724 -15.84 17.99 78.45
C ILE A 724 -17.32 18.19 78.67
N PHE A 725 -18.19 18.03 77.73
CA PHE A 725 -19.62 18.26 77.80
C PHE A 725 -20.34 17.22 78.63
N THR A 726 -19.92 15.97 78.60
CA THR A 726 -20.65 14.82 79.19
C THR A 726 -19.95 14.31 80.43
N GLY A 727 -18.67 14.61 80.65
CA GLY A 727 -17.82 14.04 81.71
C GLY A 727 -17.41 12.57 81.43
N LYS A 728 -17.76 12.03 80.28
CA LYS A 728 -17.51 10.64 79.88
C LYS A 728 -16.48 10.54 78.76
N ASP A 729 -15.52 9.69 78.93
CA ASP A 729 -14.43 9.48 78.00
C ASP A 729 -14.74 8.29 77.05
N ILE A 730 -15.27 8.59 75.87
CA ILE A 730 -15.67 7.57 74.93
C ILE A 730 -14.46 6.92 74.20
N THR A 731 -13.26 7.44 74.38
CA THR A 731 -12.02 6.85 73.84
C THR A 731 -11.57 5.60 74.62
N LYS A 732 -12.15 5.39 75.85
CA LYS A 732 -11.90 4.21 76.66
C LYS A 732 -12.87 3.08 76.41
N GLU A 733 -13.87 3.32 75.56
CA GLU A 733 -14.85 2.31 75.19
C GLU A 733 -14.32 1.45 74.09
N ILE A 734 -14.62 0.16 74.17
CA ILE A 734 -14.33 -0.82 73.11
C ILE A 734 -15.58 -0.96 72.27
N TYR A 735 -15.45 -0.60 70.96
CA TYR A 735 -16.51 -0.81 70.02
C TYR A 735 -16.22 -2.13 69.30
N LYS A 736 -17.13 -3.11 69.49
CA LYS A 736 -16.92 -4.48 68.92
C LYS A 736 -17.30 -4.57 67.46
N ASP A 737 -18.35 -3.86 67.05
CA ASP A 737 -18.90 -3.85 65.70
C ASP A 737 -19.25 -2.40 65.35
N GLY A 738 -18.60 -1.93 64.32
CA GLY A 738 -18.87 -0.64 63.70
C GLY A 738 -19.16 -0.76 62.23
N LYS A 739 -20.07 0.05 61.70
CA LYS A 739 -20.39 0.05 60.28
C LYS A 739 -20.43 1.47 59.76
N ILE A 740 -19.69 1.69 58.65
CA ILE A 740 -19.72 2.92 57.86
C ILE A 740 -20.10 2.50 56.41
N TYR A 741 -21.20 3.02 55.87
CA TYR A 741 -21.66 2.66 54.56
C TYR A 741 -22.31 3.84 53.85
N GLY A 742 -22.33 3.82 52.53
CA GLY A 742 -22.88 4.92 51.80
C GLY A 742 -22.86 4.76 50.26
N ASP A 743 -23.36 5.81 49.62
CA ASP A 743 -23.46 5.94 48.19
C ASP A 743 -22.59 7.11 47.70
N ILE A 744 -21.98 6.93 46.51
CA ILE A 744 -21.23 7.95 45.80
C ILE A 744 -22.03 8.35 44.55
N LYS A 745 -22.25 9.66 44.36
CA LYS A 745 -22.93 10.23 43.21
C LYS A 745 -22.12 11.44 42.69
N GLY A 746 -21.26 11.19 41.70
CA GLY A 746 -20.28 12.19 41.21
C GLY A 746 -19.36 12.60 42.39
N ASP A 747 -19.30 13.88 42.68
CA ASP A 747 -18.50 14.42 43.80
C ASP A 747 -19.17 14.32 45.17
N ASN A 748 -20.40 13.87 45.22
CA ASN A 748 -21.14 13.81 46.46
C ASN A 748 -21.13 12.39 47.02
N VAL A 749 -20.75 12.27 48.30
CA VAL A 749 -20.77 11.03 49.09
C VAL A 749 -21.83 11.20 50.18
N ILE A 750 -22.79 10.30 50.21
CA ILE A 750 -23.80 10.21 51.28
C ILE A 750 -23.43 9.01 52.14
N PHE A 751 -23.26 9.22 53.43
CA PHE A 751 -22.76 8.15 54.28
C PHE A 751 -23.54 8.05 55.61
N ASN A 752 -23.46 6.85 56.18
CA ASN A 752 -24.00 6.53 57.48
C ASN A 752 -22.91 5.90 58.35
N VAL A 753 -22.92 6.18 59.67
CA VAL A 753 -22.00 5.62 60.62
C VAL A 753 -22.81 5.02 61.79
N ASN A 754 -22.50 3.81 62.18
CA ASN A 754 -23.05 3.15 63.36
C ASN A 754 -21.88 2.53 64.13
N LEU A 755 -21.64 3.00 65.37
CA LEU A 755 -20.69 2.41 66.30
C LEU A 755 -21.41 2.15 67.61
N SER A 756 -21.28 0.94 68.19
CA SER A 756 -21.92 0.57 69.37
C SER A 756 -20.95 -0.05 70.42
N SER A 757 -21.04 0.36 71.61
CA SER A 757 -20.37 -0.23 72.80
C SER A 757 -21.37 -0.49 73.88
N PRO A 758 -21.01 -1.22 74.98
CA PRO A 758 -21.90 -1.41 76.10
C PRO A 758 -22.41 -0.10 76.79
N LYS A 759 -21.68 1.00 76.55
CA LYS A 759 -22.01 2.29 77.26
C LYS A 759 -22.20 3.46 76.26
N SER A 760 -21.96 3.27 74.98
CA SER A 760 -22.10 4.34 74.02
C SER A 760 -22.53 3.83 72.65
N ASP A 761 -23.45 4.54 72.00
CA ASP A 761 -23.85 4.39 70.67
C ASP A 761 -23.55 5.69 69.90
N ILE A 762 -22.85 5.61 68.76
CA ILE A 762 -22.51 6.76 67.92
C ILE A 762 -23.09 6.52 66.55
N LYS A 763 -23.98 7.42 66.10
CA LYS A 763 -24.68 7.28 64.81
C LYS A 763 -24.58 8.59 64.00
N VAL A 764 -24.28 8.45 62.67
CA VAL A 764 -24.48 9.50 61.72
C VAL A 764 -25.46 8.94 60.70
N ALA A 765 -26.55 9.64 60.43
CA ALA A 765 -27.52 9.27 59.40
C ALA A 765 -27.50 10.31 58.28
N ASN A 766 -27.33 9.84 57.07
CA ASN A 766 -27.29 10.68 55.84
C ASN A 766 -26.28 11.85 55.94
N GLY A 767 -25.10 11.59 56.50
CA GLY A 767 -23.98 12.53 56.40
C GLY A 767 -23.65 12.76 54.92
N THR A 768 -23.25 13.95 54.59
CA THR A 768 -22.85 14.30 53.19
C THR A 768 -21.42 14.83 53.15
N TYR A 769 -20.66 14.40 52.19
CA TYR A 769 -19.32 14.89 51.92
C TYR A 769 -19.18 15.19 50.44
N ASN A 770 -18.74 16.39 50.09
CA ASN A 770 -18.43 16.73 48.70
C ASN A 770 -16.90 16.70 48.50
N THR A 771 -16.43 15.81 47.63
CA THR A 771 -15.00 15.56 47.39
C THR A 771 -14.29 16.74 46.73
N ALA A 772 -14.98 17.54 45.90
CA ALA A 772 -14.42 18.69 45.21
C ALA A 772 -14.29 19.92 46.14
N THR A 773 -15.30 20.22 46.94
CA THR A 773 -15.31 21.37 47.84
C THR A 773 -14.81 21.06 49.24
N LYS A 774 -14.60 19.76 49.56
CA LYS A 774 -14.23 19.25 50.86
C LYS A 774 -15.27 19.58 51.98
N MET A 775 -16.48 19.93 51.59
CA MET A 775 -17.57 20.26 52.53
C MET A 775 -18.15 18.98 53.13
N LEU A 776 -18.13 18.93 54.45
CA LEU A 776 -18.74 17.87 55.26
C LEU A 776 -19.95 18.43 56.03
N ASN A 777 -21.02 17.65 56.03
CA ASN A 777 -22.19 17.90 56.84
C ASN A 777 -22.67 16.57 57.43
N ALA A 778 -22.54 16.39 58.76
CA ALA A 778 -22.81 15.11 59.41
C ALA A 778 -23.56 15.35 60.72
N PRO A 779 -24.83 14.98 60.77
CA PRO A 779 -25.60 14.98 61.99
C PRO A 779 -25.19 13.76 62.83
N LEU A 780 -24.46 13.97 63.91
CA LEU A 780 -23.96 12.95 64.82
C LEU A 780 -24.91 12.84 66.03
N VAL A 781 -25.39 11.67 66.31
CA VAL A 781 -26.11 11.34 67.58
C VAL A 781 -25.21 10.41 68.39
N CYS A 782 -24.83 10.89 69.58
CA CYS A 782 -24.03 10.10 70.52
C CYS A 782 -24.88 9.84 71.81
N ARG A 783 -25.26 8.56 72.01
CA ARG A 783 -25.90 8.10 73.21
C ARG A 783 -24.85 7.55 74.13
N LEU A 784 -24.79 8.10 75.33
CA LEU A 784 -23.83 7.75 76.37
C LEU A 784 -24.57 7.34 77.60
N GLU A 785 -24.81 6.04 77.89
CA GLU A 785 -25.66 5.47 78.90
C GLU A 785 -27.08 6.09 78.88
N LYS A 786 -27.31 7.11 79.79
CA LYS A 786 -28.59 7.80 79.87
C LYS A 786 -28.61 9.21 79.32
N THR A 787 -27.54 9.56 78.54
CA THR A 787 -27.35 10.93 78.02
C THR A 787 -27.29 10.88 76.48
N ASP A 788 -28.18 11.57 75.76
CA ASP A 788 -28.15 11.78 74.38
C ASP A 788 -27.51 13.12 74.02
N LEU A 789 -26.52 13.11 73.14
CA LEU A 789 -25.82 14.24 72.61
C LEU A 789 -25.99 14.30 71.13
N ASN A 790 -26.58 15.36 70.63
CA ASN A 790 -26.68 15.65 69.19
C ASN A 790 -25.61 16.66 68.80
N VAL A 791 -24.77 16.31 67.85
CA VAL A 791 -23.70 17.20 67.40
C VAL A 791 -23.87 17.37 65.86
N GLN A 792 -24.10 18.61 65.44
CA GLN A 792 -24.04 18.93 64.00
C GLN A 792 -22.61 19.26 63.61
N ILE A 793 -22.00 18.42 62.86
CA ILE A 793 -20.66 18.63 62.30
C ILE A 793 -20.83 19.26 60.92
N SER A 794 -20.21 20.41 60.65
CA SER A 794 -20.30 21.10 59.38
C SER A 794 -19.02 21.86 59.03
N GLY A 795 -18.80 22.19 57.77
CA GLY A 795 -17.65 22.95 57.30
C GLY A 795 -16.74 22.15 56.41
N THR A 796 -15.58 22.71 56.06
CA THR A 796 -14.56 21.97 55.29
C THR A 796 -13.79 21.05 56.23
N THR A 797 -13.28 19.91 55.70
CA THR A 797 -12.49 18.96 56.52
C THR A 797 -11.29 19.62 57.23
N ASP A 798 -10.80 20.77 56.75
CA ASP A 798 -9.70 21.55 57.33
C ASP A 798 -10.20 22.52 58.44
N LYS A 799 -11.51 22.84 58.50
CA LYS A 799 -12.15 23.76 59.45
C LYS A 799 -13.54 23.28 59.81
N LEU A 800 -13.60 22.21 60.59
CA LEU A 800 -14.87 21.68 61.09
C LEU A 800 -15.44 22.56 62.20
N LYS A 801 -16.75 22.75 62.16
CA LYS A 801 -17.58 23.40 63.20
C LYS A 801 -18.45 22.33 63.82
N TYR A 802 -18.56 22.42 65.14
CA TYR A 802 -19.36 21.51 65.97
C TYR A 802 -20.43 22.33 66.71
N ASP A 803 -21.70 22.08 66.31
CA ASP A 803 -22.86 22.64 67.02
C ASP A 803 -23.44 21.53 67.88
N VAL A 804 -23.36 21.73 69.25
CA VAL A 804 -23.68 20.70 70.23
C VAL A 804 -25.01 21.00 70.83
N ARG A 805 -26.00 20.07 70.77
CA ARG A 805 -27.31 20.19 71.39
C ARG A 805 -27.56 18.94 72.26
N SER A 806 -27.93 19.17 73.57
CA SER A 806 -28.24 18.11 74.50
C SER A 806 -29.30 18.54 75.48
N GLN A 807 -30.40 17.83 75.52
CA GLN A 807 -31.45 18.07 76.50
C GLN A 807 -30.93 17.87 77.93
N TYR A 808 -30.00 16.97 78.18
CA TYR A 808 -29.33 16.73 79.43
C TYR A 808 -28.49 17.94 79.91
N LEU A 809 -27.73 18.48 78.96
CA LEU A 809 -26.89 19.68 79.17
C LEU A 809 -27.80 20.91 79.53
N GLU A 810 -28.86 21.09 78.76
CA GLU A 810 -29.82 22.14 78.99
C GLU A 810 -30.46 21.98 80.38
N ASN A 811 -30.87 20.77 80.76
CA ASN A 811 -31.42 20.48 82.01
C ASN A 811 -30.40 20.63 83.17
N LYS A 812 -29.15 20.16 82.99
CA LYS A 812 -28.08 20.27 83.96
C LYS A 812 -27.66 21.74 84.16
N VAL A 813 -27.57 22.52 83.14
CA VAL A 813 -27.26 23.96 83.14
C VAL A 813 -28.45 24.68 83.77
N LYS A 814 -29.68 24.34 83.42
CA LYS A 814 -30.86 24.92 84.12
C LYS A 814 -30.86 24.56 85.59
N LYS A 815 -30.51 23.33 86.01
CA LYS A 815 -30.44 22.90 87.38
C LYS A 815 -29.30 23.52 88.20
N GLU A 816 -28.11 23.68 87.59
CA GLU A 816 -26.95 24.36 88.19
C GLU A 816 -27.16 25.86 88.26
N ILE A 817 -27.75 26.49 87.26
CA ILE A 817 -28.19 27.87 87.30
C ILE A 817 -29.30 28.07 88.37
N GLY A 818 -30.22 27.13 88.39
CA GLY A 818 -31.24 27.13 89.42
C GLY A 818 -30.64 27.06 90.79
N ARG A 819 -29.71 26.12 91.06
CA ARG A 819 -28.95 26.00 92.33
C ARG A 819 -28.11 27.23 92.66
N PHE A 820 -27.47 27.82 91.61
CA PHE A 820 -26.68 29.06 91.81
C PHE A 820 -27.54 30.26 92.11
N LEU A 821 -28.68 30.36 91.44
CA LEU A 821 -29.71 31.39 91.80
C LEU A 821 -30.30 31.19 93.16
N ASP A 822 -30.59 29.94 93.49
CA ASP A 822 -31.09 29.62 94.90
C ASP A 822 -30.04 29.85 95.96
N LYS A 823 -28.77 29.73 95.68
CA LYS A 823 -27.63 29.91 96.57
C LYS A 823 -27.20 31.37 96.70
N LYS A 824 -27.39 32.19 95.64
CA LYS A 824 -26.96 33.64 95.64
C LYS A 824 -28.10 34.61 96.04
N LEU A 825 -29.31 34.18 95.80
CA LEU A 825 -30.53 34.93 96.14
C LEU A 825 -31.26 34.22 97.37
N GLY A 826 -30.70 34.43 98.54
CA GLY A 826 -31.31 33.89 99.78
C GLY A 826 -32.78 34.21 99.88
N LYS A 827 -33.57 33.34 100.55
CA LYS A 827 -34.95 33.60 100.83
C LYS A 827 -35.05 34.91 101.61
N ASP A 828 -35.92 35.83 101.08
CA ASP A 828 -36.30 37.10 101.66
C ASP A 828 -35.49 38.33 101.16
N ASP A 829 -35.89 38.80 99.97
CA ASP A 829 -35.90 40.23 99.62
C ASP A 829 -36.77 40.54 98.39
N GLU A 830 -37.80 41.34 98.52
CA GLU A 830 -38.82 41.71 97.53
C GLU A 830 -38.30 42.63 96.40
N GLY A 831 -36.99 42.89 96.31
CA GLY A 831 -36.38 43.77 95.28
C GLY A 831 -35.81 43.05 93.99
N ALA A 832 -35.82 41.73 93.95
CA ALA A 832 -35.01 40.97 92.97
C ALA A 832 -35.76 40.50 91.69
N ASN A 833 -36.97 40.92 91.43
CA ASN A 833 -37.76 40.48 90.27
C ASN A 833 -37.28 41.08 88.94
N GLY A 834 -36.63 42.25 88.94
CA GLY A 834 -36.06 42.90 87.73
C GLY A 834 -34.78 42.22 87.22
N GLU A 835 -33.90 41.81 88.15
CA GLU A 835 -32.66 41.09 87.79
C GLU A 835 -32.90 39.65 87.39
N LYS A 836 -33.92 38.93 87.91
CA LYS A 836 -34.33 37.61 87.44
C LYS A 836 -34.85 37.63 85.97
N GLN A 837 -35.56 38.70 85.59
CA GLN A 837 -36.06 38.82 84.20
C GLN A 837 -34.94 39.17 83.23
N ASN A 838 -33.95 40.00 83.61
CA ASN A 838 -32.78 40.32 82.72
C ASN A 838 -31.84 39.13 82.55
N LEU A 839 -31.63 38.32 83.61
CA LEU A 839 -30.79 37.12 83.51
C LEU A 839 -31.49 36.01 82.73
N LYS A 840 -32.84 35.88 82.83
CA LYS A 840 -33.60 34.96 81.96
C LYS A 840 -33.58 35.40 80.46
N GLY A 841 -33.52 36.75 80.21
CA GLY A 841 -33.39 37.29 78.88
C GLY A 841 -32.03 37.02 78.28
N LEU A 842 -30.96 37.18 79.09
CA LEU A 842 -29.56 36.89 78.69
C LEU A 842 -29.36 35.38 78.42
N LEU A 843 -30.01 34.50 79.17
CA LEU A 843 -29.93 33.06 79.00
C LEU A 843 -30.74 32.58 77.79
N LYS A 844 -31.81 33.27 77.35
CA LYS A 844 -32.54 32.97 76.13
C LYS A 844 -31.74 33.33 74.86
N GLY A 845 -30.73 34.21 75.02
CA GLY A 845 -29.81 34.52 73.84
C GLY A 845 -28.57 33.65 73.76
N LEU A 846 -28.32 32.78 74.71
CA LEU A 846 -27.17 31.85 74.78
C LEU A 846 -27.51 30.40 74.38
N PHE A 847 -28.78 30.10 74.08
CA PHE A 847 -29.27 28.79 73.68
C PHE A 847 -30.07 28.86 72.42
#